data_b5228fb9801bc3e491e65c3d56c417f6
#
_entry.id   b5228fb9801bc3e491e65c3d56c417f6
#
_cell.length_a   1.000
_cell.length_b   1.000
_cell.length_c   1.000
_cell.angle_alpha   90.00
_cell.angle_beta   90.00
_cell.angle_gamma   90.00
#
_symmetry.space_group_name_H-M   'P 1'
#
loop_
_entity.id
_entity.type
_entity.pdbx_description
1 polymer ?
#
loop_
_entity_poly.entity_id
_entity_poly.type
_entity_poly.pdbx_seq_one_letter_code
_entity_poly.pdbx_strand_id
1 'polypeptide(L)'
;MAAWRVAEVRTVADLGRILRGLRRRHARGQGGPELTYRELAAATGWSHGIIGEYLSGRILPPTDRFDVLIGLLGASPAEQGALATARDQVEENRRGSAPVERPVPRQLPLDVFGFTGRAAQLAVLDAMLAAGERRPAVVISAVAGTAGVGKTALAVHWAHRVAKRFPDGQLYLDLRGYDPGRPVTAADALAGFLRALGVEPADIPEDPGERAARYRTLLAGRRMLVVLDNAYGADHVRPLLPGMPSCLVVVTSRDALTGLVAREGARRIDLDTLTPGEAAGLLSTLIGPRAGAEPDAAAALAEHCARLPLALRIAAELATSRPMAPLAELVAELRDEQRRLDLLDAAGDPRTAVRSVFSWSHRHLPGAAARAFDLLGLHPGREFDMYTAAALTGTGTGRAAALLDELARGHLIEQAGPGRYTMHDLLRAFAVERATDGQAALTRLYDHYLSTAARAMDTLFPYERGRPETPPPRTPAPAVGEPGQAARWLDRERPALVAVAVDAARHGLARYAVDLSRVLWRHLEVGCHYQEALTLHGAAVEAALATGHGLSGVLTNLGGIHWWLGDHREARARFEQSLASARREGDAEGEARVLGRLGLVHERLGDLDEALGVLRAALAIYERTGNRHGQGAQLVNIGAMCRRVGRYEEAAEHQLRAAAVFADLGDLRLRGYALGNLGALYSLLGRHAEALTHLDQALTDCRAGGDPGGEGSAIGTMGAVYRRLGRYPEALDHLHRALAISRETSDRNLELETLNTLGETLGLMGQPDSALARHRAALALAERTGDRYEHARALDGIAHVLSGIGRAAQAREHWRAALAAYQRLGVPEASRVLARLGDPPIPTP
;
A
#
# COMPACT_ATOMS: atom_id res chain seq x y z
N MET A 1 -57.41 -6.16 5.87
CA MET A 1 -56.17 -5.45 6.17
C MET A 1 -55.06 -6.13 5.41
N ALA A 2 -54.58 -5.54 4.33
CA ALA A 2 -53.47 -6.09 3.59
C ALA A 2 -52.18 -5.78 4.39
N ALA A 3 -51.68 -6.77 5.11
CA ALA A 3 -50.35 -6.70 5.69
C ALA A 3 -49.38 -6.57 4.50
N TRP A 4 -48.63 -5.46 4.45
CA TRP A 4 -47.54 -5.33 3.52
C TRP A 4 -46.58 -6.48 3.75
N ARG A 5 -46.30 -7.29 2.72
CA ARG A 5 -45.29 -8.34 2.84
C ARG A 5 -43.92 -7.68 2.78
N VAL A 6 -43.53 -7.05 3.90
CA VAL A 6 -42.23 -6.37 4.03
C VAL A 6 -41.06 -7.34 3.79
N ALA A 7 -41.29 -8.62 4.06
CA ALA A 7 -40.33 -9.70 3.80
C ALA A 7 -40.02 -9.94 2.30
N GLU A 8 -40.82 -9.39 1.38
CA GLU A 8 -40.59 -9.54 -0.06
C GLU A 8 -39.87 -8.34 -0.70
N VAL A 9 -39.49 -7.32 0.08
CA VAL A 9 -38.82 -6.10 -0.39
C VAL A 9 -37.35 -6.38 -0.62
N ARG A 10 -36.92 -6.34 -1.87
CA ARG A 10 -35.54 -6.60 -2.24
C ARG A 10 -34.86 -5.50 -3.07
N THR A 11 -35.66 -4.58 -3.62
CA THR A 11 -35.19 -3.53 -4.52
C THR A 11 -35.71 -2.14 -4.10
N VAL A 12 -35.01 -1.09 -4.59
CA VAL A 12 -35.47 0.31 -4.39
C VAL A 12 -36.83 0.54 -4.99
N ALA A 13 -37.16 -0.13 -6.10
CA ALA A 13 -38.46 -0.06 -6.75
C ALA A 13 -39.59 -0.65 -5.87
N ASP A 14 -39.25 -1.69 -5.10
CA ASP A 14 -40.20 -2.29 -4.14
C ASP A 14 -40.50 -1.32 -3.02
N LEU A 15 -39.49 -0.66 -2.45
CA LEU A 15 -39.67 0.40 -1.44
C LEU A 15 -40.51 1.55 -1.98
N GLY A 16 -40.24 2.00 -3.21
CA GLY A 16 -41.05 3.05 -3.87
C GLY A 16 -42.50 2.64 -4.03
N ARG A 17 -42.79 1.38 -4.31
CA ARG A 17 -44.20 0.86 -4.34
C ARG A 17 -44.86 0.95 -2.98
N ILE A 18 -44.17 0.59 -1.93
CA ILE A 18 -44.69 0.65 -0.56
C ILE A 18 -44.93 2.09 -0.14
N LEU A 19 -44.01 3.00 -0.39
CA LEU A 19 -44.14 4.43 -0.09
C LEU A 19 -45.37 5.03 -0.78
N ARG A 20 -45.63 4.70 -2.07
CA ARG A 20 -46.85 5.10 -2.75
C ARG A 20 -48.10 4.45 -2.15
N GLY A 21 -47.99 3.21 -1.71
CA GLY A 21 -49.06 2.52 -1.01
C GLY A 21 -49.43 3.17 0.33
N LEU A 22 -48.41 3.54 1.12
CA LEU A 22 -48.58 4.30 2.38
C LEU A 22 -49.26 5.65 2.11
N ARG A 23 -48.84 6.38 1.10
CA ARG A 23 -49.42 7.67 0.70
C ARG A 23 -50.91 7.55 0.37
N ARG A 24 -51.28 6.51 -0.38
CA ARG A 24 -52.72 6.21 -0.68
C ARG A 24 -53.51 5.81 0.56
N ARG A 25 -52.88 5.04 1.45
CA ARG A 25 -53.55 4.64 2.70
C ARG A 25 -53.73 5.84 3.62
N HIS A 26 -52.74 6.70 3.74
CA HIS A 26 -52.86 7.93 4.49
C HIS A 26 -54.02 8.82 4.03
N ALA A 27 -54.14 9.04 2.72
CA ALA A 27 -55.22 9.77 2.12
C ALA A 27 -56.60 9.20 2.48
N ARG A 28 -56.75 7.86 2.40
CA ARG A 28 -57.99 7.19 2.78
C ARG A 28 -58.34 7.32 4.28
N GLY A 29 -57.30 7.27 5.13
CA GLY A 29 -57.50 7.41 6.58
C GLY A 29 -57.87 8.82 7.00
N GLN A 30 -57.49 9.83 6.23
CA GLN A 30 -57.80 11.26 6.45
C GLN A 30 -59.07 11.72 5.69
N GLY A 31 -59.67 10.89 4.87
CA GLY A 31 -60.85 11.27 4.05
C GLY A 31 -60.55 12.33 2.99
N GLY A 32 -59.30 12.51 2.59
CA GLY A 32 -58.85 13.56 1.68
C GLY A 32 -58.04 13.02 0.48
N PRO A 33 -57.59 13.91 -0.42
CA PRO A 33 -56.71 13.55 -1.52
C PRO A 33 -55.35 13.09 -1.05
N GLU A 34 -54.58 12.39 -1.91
CA GLU A 34 -53.20 12.02 -1.65
C GLU A 34 -52.32 13.26 -1.49
N LEU A 35 -51.46 13.29 -0.46
CA LEU A 35 -50.46 14.35 -0.28
C LEU A 35 -49.66 14.56 -1.58
N THR A 36 -49.68 15.75 -2.10
CA THR A 36 -48.90 16.10 -3.29
C THR A 36 -47.41 16.13 -2.96
N TYR A 37 -46.57 16.02 -3.98
CA TYR A 37 -45.11 16.14 -3.79
C TYR A 37 -44.71 17.53 -3.26
N ARG A 38 -45.52 18.57 -3.51
CA ARG A 38 -45.30 19.92 -2.96
C ARG A 38 -45.61 20.00 -1.47
N GLU A 39 -46.67 19.36 -1.03
CA GLU A 39 -47.03 19.32 0.38
C GLU A 39 -46.03 18.51 1.20
N LEU A 40 -45.58 17.39 0.66
CA LEU A 40 -44.48 16.62 1.26
C LEU A 40 -43.20 17.41 1.28
N ALA A 41 -42.86 18.18 0.26
CA ALA A 41 -41.71 19.09 0.22
C ALA A 41 -41.82 20.19 1.28
N ALA A 42 -42.99 20.78 1.45
CA ALA A 42 -43.24 21.78 2.48
C ALA A 42 -43.10 21.21 3.90
N ALA A 43 -43.57 19.96 4.13
CA ALA A 43 -43.49 19.29 5.42
C ALA A 43 -42.10 18.81 5.80
N THR A 44 -41.25 18.52 4.82
CA THR A 44 -39.90 17.94 5.05
C THR A 44 -38.75 18.93 4.85
N GLY A 45 -39.00 20.05 4.17
CA GLY A 45 -37.97 20.99 3.75
C GLY A 45 -37.13 20.50 2.57
N TRP A 46 -37.47 19.36 1.92
CA TRP A 46 -36.71 18.79 0.81
C TRP A 46 -37.24 19.26 -0.55
N SER A 47 -36.42 19.13 -1.59
CA SER A 47 -36.88 19.49 -2.93
C SER A 47 -37.97 18.52 -3.42
N HIS A 48 -38.96 19.05 -4.10
CA HIS A 48 -40.05 18.30 -4.72
C HIS A 48 -39.55 17.21 -5.69
N GLY A 49 -38.38 17.44 -6.37
CA GLY A 49 -37.74 16.45 -7.25
C GLY A 49 -37.21 15.25 -6.47
N ILE A 50 -36.57 15.44 -5.34
CA ILE A 50 -35.99 14.33 -4.55
C ILE A 50 -37.09 13.46 -3.94
N ILE A 51 -38.22 14.05 -3.54
CA ILE A 51 -39.41 13.30 -3.07
C ILE A 51 -39.98 12.45 -4.19
N GLY A 52 -40.02 12.99 -5.42
CA GLY A 52 -40.43 12.26 -6.60
C GLY A 52 -39.54 11.06 -6.89
N GLU A 53 -38.26 11.21 -6.75
CA GLU A 53 -37.28 10.12 -6.93
C GLU A 53 -37.43 9.02 -5.85
N TYR A 54 -37.67 9.39 -4.58
CA TYR A 54 -37.92 8.44 -3.49
C TYR A 54 -39.20 7.68 -3.69
N LEU A 55 -40.31 8.38 -4.00
CA LEU A 55 -41.60 7.77 -4.22
C LEU A 55 -41.69 6.96 -5.52
N SER A 56 -40.92 7.31 -6.55
CA SER A 56 -40.83 6.51 -7.77
C SER A 56 -40.01 5.23 -7.58
N GLY A 57 -39.16 5.16 -6.54
CA GLY A 57 -38.24 4.05 -6.30
C GLY A 57 -37.02 4.07 -7.20
N ARG A 58 -36.60 5.25 -7.68
CA ARG A 58 -35.37 5.42 -8.46
C ARG A 58 -34.14 5.61 -7.58
N ILE A 59 -34.31 6.32 -6.47
CA ILE A 59 -33.25 6.59 -5.50
C ILE A 59 -33.67 5.99 -4.16
N LEU A 60 -32.72 5.32 -3.49
CA LEU A 60 -32.90 4.84 -2.12
C LEU A 60 -32.81 6.05 -1.18
N PRO A 61 -33.85 6.36 -0.39
CA PRO A 61 -33.75 7.42 0.60
C PRO A 61 -32.69 7.09 1.66
N PRO A 62 -31.85 8.05 2.11
CA PRO A 62 -31.06 7.92 3.34
C PRO A 62 -31.95 7.56 4.53
N THR A 63 -31.40 6.87 5.53
CA THR A 63 -32.15 6.33 6.67
C THR A 63 -32.97 7.41 7.37
N ASP A 64 -32.35 8.54 7.69
CA ASP A 64 -32.97 9.69 8.31
C ASP A 64 -34.16 10.24 7.51
N ARG A 65 -34.02 10.31 6.19
CA ARG A 65 -35.09 10.78 5.30
C ARG A 65 -36.17 9.76 5.08
N PHE A 66 -35.80 8.47 5.08
CA PHE A 66 -36.74 7.40 4.96
C PHE A 66 -37.72 7.37 6.16
N ASP A 67 -37.14 7.48 7.37
CA ASP A 67 -37.92 7.45 8.62
C ASP A 67 -38.88 8.66 8.72
N VAL A 68 -38.40 9.85 8.37
CA VAL A 68 -39.28 11.02 8.29
C VAL A 68 -40.40 10.83 7.27
N LEU A 69 -40.09 10.27 6.10
CA LEU A 69 -41.06 10.09 5.03
C LEU A 69 -42.14 9.07 5.40
N ILE A 70 -41.78 7.91 5.96
CA ILE A 70 -42.72 6.89 6.35
C ILE A 70 -43.61 7.35 7.55
N GLY A 71 -43.04 8.15 8.45
CA GLY A 71 -43.75 8.79 9.54
C GLY A 71 -44.84 9.75 9.01
N LEU A 72 -44.49 10.65 8.10
CA LEU A 72 -45.41 11.58 7.43
C LEU A 72 -46.51 10.86 6.63
N LEU A 73 -46.18 9.71 6.05
CA LEU A 73 -47.15 8.89 5.31
C LEU A 73 -47.99 7.98 6.23
N GLY A 74 -47.95 8.17 7.54
CA GLY A 74 -48.81 7.53 8.53
C GLY A 74 -48.51 6.04 8.77
N ALA A 75 -47.24 5.64 8.67
CA ALA A 75 -46.83 4.31 9.08
C ALA A 75 -46.86 4.18 10.61
N SER A 76 -47.46 3.11 11.14
CA SER A 76 -47.47 2.81 12.59
C SER A 76 -46.06 2.48 13.09
N PRO A 77 -45.73 2.62 14.38
CA PRO A 77 -44.43 2.31 14.93
C PRO A 77 -43.90 0.92 14.55
N ALA A 78 -44.75 -0.08 14.54
CA ALA A 78 -44.39 -1.43 14.12
C ALA A 78 -44.05 -1.51 12.61
N GLU A 79 -44.79 -0.77 11.78
CA GLU A 79 -44.51 -0.68 10.34
C GLU A 79 -43.23 0.10 10.06
N GLN A 80 -42.96 1.17 10.83
CA GLN A 80 -41.72 1.94 10.69
C GLN A 80 -40.49 1.06 10.95
N GLY A 81 -40.49 0.27 12.01
CA GLY A 81 -39.37 -0.66 12.29
C GLY A 81 -39.18 -1.71 11.20
N ALA A 82 -40.29 -2.30 10.70
CA ALA A 82 -40.24 -3.29 9.63
C ALA A 82 -39.73 -2.68 8.30
N LEU A 83 -40.14 -1.45 7.99
CA LEU A 83 -39.77 -0.74 6.77
C LEU A 83 -38.32 -0.24 6.83
N ALA A 84 -37.84 0.20 7.99
CA ALA A 84 -36.43 0.54 8.18
C ALA A 84 -35.53 -0.67 7.95
N THR A 85 -35.87 -1.84 8.52
CA THR A 85 -35.19 -3.11 8.27
C THR A 85 -35.17 -3.47 6.77
N ALA A 86 -36.31 -3.31 6.10
CA ALA A 86 -36.44 -3.59 4.67
C ALA A 86 -35.57 -2.62 3.82
N ARG A 87 -35.50 -1.35 4.22
CA ARG A 87 -34.65 -0.35 3.56
C ARG A 87 -33.19 -0.72 3.69
N ASP A 88 -32.74 -1.12 4.88
CA ASP A 88 -31.36 -1.54 5.14
C ASP A 88 -31.02 -2.83 4.38
N GLN A 89 -31.95 -3.77 4.31
CA GLN A 89 -31.79 -4.97 3.48
C GLN A 89 -31.64 -4.64 1.99
N VAL A 90 -32.37 -3.65 1.48
CA VAL A 90 -32.24 -3.16 0.10
C VAL A 90 -30.88 -2.49 -0.10
N GLU A 91 -30.38 -1.78 0.91
CA GLU A 91 -29.05 -1.17 0.87
C GLU A 91 -27.94 -2.23 0.90
N GLU A 92 -28.07 -3.24 1.76
CA GLU A 92 -27.17 -4.39 1.79
C GLU A 92 -27.20 -5.17 0.47
N ASN A 93 -28.39 -5.43 -0.08
CA ASN A 93 -28.54 -6.09 -1.37
C ASN A 93 -27.91 -5.27 -2.51
N ARG A 94 -27.95 -3.94 -2.46
CA ARG A 94 -27.26 -3.07 -3.42
C ARG A 94 -25.75 -3.10 -3.25
N ARG A 95 -25.27 -3.17 -2.01
CA ARG A 95 -23.83 -3.34 -1.71
C ARG A 95 -23.34 -4.75 -2.07
N GLY A 96 -24.24 -5.75 -1.94
CA GLY A 96 -23.94 -7.14 -2.29
C GLY A 96 -24.31 -7.54 -3.74
N SER A 97 -25.07 -6.73 -4.48
CA SER A 97 -25.59 -7.00 -5.84
C SER A 97 -25.03 -6.09 -6.93
N ALA A 98 -24.10 -5.19 -6.64
CA ALA A 98 -23.11 -4.93 -7.65
C ALA A 98 -22.31 -6.25 -7.73
N PRO A 99 -22.24 -6.96 -8.87
CA PRO A 99 -21.09 -7.81 -9.10
C PRO A 99 -19.93 -6.83 -8.93
N VAL A 100 -19.14 -6.99 -7.87
CA VAL A 100 -17.79 -6.46 -7.89
C VAL A 100 -17.25 -7.14 -9.13
N GLU A 101 -17.23 -6.43 -10.26
CA GLU A 101 -16.46 -6.84 -11.42
C GLU A 101 -15.06 -6.93 -10.87
N ARG A 102 -14.74 -8.14 -10.39
CA ARG A 102 -13.40 -8.40 -9.88
C ARG A 102 -12.48 -8.12 -11.03
N PRO A 103 -11.55 -7.20 -10.88
CA PRO A 103 -10.72 -6.78 -11.99
C PRO A 103 -10.08 -8.02 -12.62
N VAL A 104 -10.25 -8.17 -13.92
CA VAL A 104 -9.57 -9.22 -14.67
C VAL A 104 -8.17 -8.67 -14.98
N PRO A 105 -7.12 -9.15 -14.30
CA PRO A 105 -5.79 -8.60 -14.49
C PRO A 105 -5.27 -8.93 -15.89
N ARG A 106 -4.74 -7.91 -16.58
CA ARG A 106 -4.12 -8.02 -17.91
C ARG A 106 -2.74 -7.38 -17.85
N GLN A 107 -1.78 -8.07 -17.25
CA GLN A 107 -0.49 -7.49 -16.87
C GLN A 107 0.66 -7.87 -17.81
N LEU A 108 0.39 -8.56 -18.91
CA LEU A 108 1.45 -8.93 -19.85
C LEU A 108 2.11 -7.67 -20.42
N PRO A 109 3.44 -7.58 -20.41
CA PRO A 109 4.16 -6.51 -21.10
C PRO A 109 3.96 -6.63 -22.62
N LEU A 110 4.39 -5.62 -23.37
CA LEU A 110 4.31 -5.61 -24.83
C LEU A 110 5.02 -6.82 -25.42
N ASP A 111 4.41 -7.41 -26.45
CA ASP A 111 5.05 -8.49 -27.21
C ASP A 111 6.23 -7.98 -28.02
N VAL A 112 7.23 -8.82 -28.20
CA VAL A 112 8.46 -8.45 -28.88
C VAL A 112 8.24 -8.46 -30.39
N PHE A 113 8.37 -7.29 -31.01
CA PHE A 113 8.28 -7.19 -32.47
C PHE A 113 9.33 -8.08 -33.15
N GLY A 114 8.92 -8.80 -34.20
CA GLY A 114 9.80 -9.64 -34.99
C GLY A 114 10.34 -10.84 -34.21
N PHE A 115 9.55 -11.41 -33.31
CA PHE A 115 9.91 -12.68 -32.67
C PHE A 115 10.06 -13.78 -33.73
N THR A 116 11.22 -14.42 -33.78
CA THR A 116 11.57 -15.40 -34.83
C THR A 116 12.22 -16.62 -34.20
N GLY A 117 11.93 -17.78 -34.77
CA GLY A 117 12.47 -19.06 -34.28
C GLY A 117 11.76 -19.62 -33.06
N ARG A 118 12.44 -20.48 -32.33
CA ARG A 118 11.96 -21.12 -31.09
C ARG A 118 10.73 -22.02 -31.28
N ALA A 119 10.50 -22.52 -32.51
CA ALA A 119 9.34 -23.36 -32.80
C ALA A 119 9.24 -24.59 -31.92
N ALA A 120 10.38 -25.26 -31.61
CA ALA A 120 10.44 -26.39 -30.74
C ALA A 120 10.02 -26.06 -29.30
N GLN A 121 10.50 -24.94 -28.74
CA GLN A 121 10.18 -24.52 -27.42
C GLN A 121 8.72 -24.05 -27.29
N LEU A 122 8.21 -23.33 -28.28
CA LEU A 122 6.80 -22.97 -28.37
C LEU A 122 5.89 -24.21 -28.44
N ALA A 123 6.27 -25.19 -29.23
CA ALA A 123 5.52 -26.47 -29.32
C ALA A 123 5.51 -27.23 -27.98
N VAL A 124 6.59 -27.18 -27.20
CA VAL A 124 6.63 -27.75 -25.85
C VAL A 124 5.66 -27.02 -24.92
N LEU A 125 5.62 -25.67 -24.95
CA LEU A 125 4.67 -24.87 -24.17
C LEU A 125 3.22 -25.14 -24.60
N ASP A 126 2.94 -25.25 -25.89
CA ASP A 126 1.61 -25.58 -26.43
C ASP A 126 1.17 -26.99 -26.01
N ALA A 127 2.09 -27.98 -26.04
CA ALA A 127 1.82 -29.32 -25.57
C ALA A 127 1.55 -29.40 -24.08
N MET A 128 2.25 -28.60 -23.28
CA MET A 128 2.01 -28.49 -21.84
C MET A 128 0.63 -27.93 -21.54
N LEU A 129 0.23 -26.89 -22.26
CA LEU A 129 -1.10 -26.30 -22.13
C LEU A 129 -2.21 -27.29 -22.47
N ALA A 130 -2.05 -28.07 -23.56
CA ALA A 130 -2.98 -29.14 -23.96
C ALA A 130 -3.02 -30.29 -22.96
N ALA A 131 -1.89 -30.65 -22.34
CA ALA A 131 -1.81 -31.69 -21.32
C ALA A 131 -2.40 -31.23 -19.97
N GLY A 132 -2.26 -29.96 -19.61
CA GLY A 132 -2.81 -29.39 -18.39
C GLY A 132 -4.33 -29.42 -18.31
N GLU A 133 -5.02 -29.33 -19.44
CA GLU A 133 -6.47 -29.50 -19.53
C GLU A 133 -6.97 -30.90 -19.17
N ARG A 134 -6.08 -31.89 -19.14
CA ARG A 134 -6.38 -33.30 -18.87
C ARG A 134 -5.82 -33.84 -17.56
N ARG A 135 -5.05 -33.04 -16.82
CA ARG A 135 -4.36 -33.48 -15.58
C ARG A 135 -4.81 -32.62 -14.39
N PRO A 136 -4.98 -33.23 -13.19
CA PRO A 136 -5.39 -32.50 -11.98
C PRO A 136 -4.20 -31.79 -11.27
N ALA A 137 -3.21 -31.30 -12.01
CA ALA A 137 -2.02 -30.64 -11.44
C ALA A 137 -1.73 -29.32 -12.14
N VAL A 138 -1.19 -28.34 -11.37
CA VAL A 138 -0.71 -27.06 -11.93
C VAL A 138 0.39 -27.34 -12.94
N VAL A 139 0.28 -26.74 -14.12
CA VAL A 139 1.32 -26.84 -15.16
C VAL A 139 2.33 -25.71 -14.92
N ILE A 140 3.58 -26.08 -14.64
CA ILE A 140 4.68 -25.15 -14.43
C ILE A 140 5.71 -25.38 -15.53
N SER A 141 6.06 -24.32 -16.26
CA SER A 141 7.18 -24.33 -17.22
C SER A 141 8.33 -23.51 -16.63
N ALA A 142 9.50 -24.11 -16.54
CA ALA A 142 10.73 -23.45 -16.14
C ALA A 142 11.61 -23.18 -17.37
N VAL A 143 11.67 -21.94 -17.83
CA VAL A 143 12.49 -21.52 -18.97
C VAL A 143 13.85 -21.05 -18.44
N ALA A 144 14.88 -21.87 -18.63
CA ALA A 144 16.25 -21.62 -18.19
C ALA A 144 17.17 -21.23 -19.37
N GLY A 145 18.25 -20.49 -19.09
CA GLY A 145 19.24 -20.13 -20.11
C GLY A 145 20.05 -18.89 -19.75
N THR A 146 21.05 -18.58 -20.56
CA THR A 146 21.96 -17.45 -20.33
C THR A 146 21.27 -16.07 -20.47
N ALA A 147 21.94 -15.02 -20.01
CA ALA A 147 21.44 -13.64 -20.17
C ALA A 147 21.38 -13.27 -21.67
N GLY A 148 20.33 -12.55 -22.07
CA GLY A 148 20.17 -12.09 -23.47
C GLY A 148 19.67 -13.17 -24.45
N VAL A 149 19.48 -14.43 -24.03
CA VAL A 149 19.05 -15.54 -24.89
C VAL A 149 17.57 -15.50 -25.29
N GLY A 150 16.79 -14.57 -24.72
CA GLY A 150 15.40 -14.36 -25.09
C GLY A 150 14.36 -15.12 -24.24
N LYS A 151 14.67 -15.46 -22.98
CA LYS A 151 13.74 -16.15 -22.05
C LYS A 151 12.45 -15.38 -21.85
N THR A 152 12.57 -14.13 -21.44
CA THR A 152 11.44 -13.21 -21.26
C THR A 152 10.65 -13.04 -22.55
N ALA A 153 11.36 -12.85 -23.68
CA ALA A 153 10.74 -12.71 -24.99
C ALA A 153 9.90 -13.93 -25.37
N LEU A 154 10.42 -15.16 -25.15
CA LEU A 154 9.70 -16.40 -25.40
C LEU A 154 8.45 -16.50 -24.51
N ALA A 155 8.60 -16.25 -23.21
CA ALA A 155 7.51 -16.37 -22.24
C ALA A 155 6.39 -15.37 -22.54
N VAL A 156 6.74 -14.11 -22.81
CA VAL A 156 5.79 -13.04 -23.13
C VAL A 156 5.11 -13.29 -24.47
N HIS A 157 5.88 -13.62 -25.52
CA HIS A 157 5.34 -13.94 -26.84
C HIS A 157 4.34 -15.10 -26.77
N TRP A 158 4.72 -16.20 -26.13
CA TRP A 158 3.81 -17.32 -25.96
C TRP A 158 2.59 -16.96 -25.12
N ALA A 159 2.76 -16.17 -24.04
CA ALA A 159 1.67 -15.72 -23.18
C ALA A 159 0.62 -14.91 -23.98
N HIS A 160 1.05 -14.03 -24.88
CA HIS A 160 0.15 -13.28 -25.77
C HIS A 160 -0.63 -14.19 -26.72
N ARG A 161 0.04 -15.23 -27.30
CA ARG A 161 -0.63 -16.20 -28.19
C ARG A 161 -1.75 -16.95 -27.48
N VAL A 162 -1.57 -17.28 -26.20
CA VAL A 162 -2.52 -18.11 -25.45
C VAL A 162 -3.43 -17.32 -24.52
N ALA A 163 -3.27 -15.98 -24.43
CA ALA A 163 -3.99 -15.11 -23.48
C ALA A 163 -5.51 -15.32 -23.52
N LYS A 164 -6.09 -15.53 -24.70
CA LYS A 164 -7.54 -15.79 -24.87
C LYS A 164 -8.03 -17.09 -24.19
N ARG A 165 -7.13 -18.02 -23.89
CA ARG A 165 -7.46 -19.30 -23.20
C ARG A 165 -7.55 -19.12 -21.68
N PHE A 166 -7.15 -17.94 -21.17
CA PHE A 166 -7.18 -17.54 -19.75
C PHE A 166 -8.11 -16.36 -19.54
N PRO A 167 -9.43 -16.57 -19.60
CA PRO A 167 -10.41 -15.50 -19.56
C PRO A 167 -10.42 -14.72 -18.26
N ASP A 168 -10.01 -15.37 -17.14
CA ASP A 168 -9.99 -14.75 -15.81
C ASP A 168 -8.74 -13.90 -15.57
N GLY A 169 -7.83 -13.83 -16.56
CA GLY A 169 -6.75 -12.86 -16.57
C GLY A 169 -5.34 -13.44 -16.68
N GLN A 170 -4.37 -12.51 -16.80
CA GLN A 170 -2.96 -12.78 -16.84
C GLN A 170 -2.23 -11.94 -15.79
N LEU A 171 -1.47 -12.60 -14.92
CA LEU A 171 -0.55 -11.96 -13.98
C LEU A 171 0.87 -12.03 -14.55
N TYR A 172 1.57 -10.93 -14.50
CA TYR A 172 2.98 -10.85 -14.86
C TYR A 172 3.75 -10.17 -13.74
N LEU A 173 4.89 -10.74 -13.38
CA LEU A 173 5.80 -10.13 -12.42
C LEU A 173 7.25 -10.46 -12.78
N ASP A 174 8.06 -9.42 -12.90
CA ASP A 174 9.50 -9.55 -12.91
C ASP A 174 10.00 -9.62 -11.45
N LEU A 175 10.50 -10.79 -11.07
CA LEU A 175 11.00 -11.09 -9.72
C LEU A 175 12.37 -10.49 -9.41
N ARG A 176 13.05 -9.90 -10.41
CA ARG A 176 14.37 -9.26 -10.27
C ARG A 176 15.43 -10.14 -9.64
N GLY A 177 15.39 -11.44 -9.91
CA GLY A 177 16.26 -12.40 -9.25
C GLY A 177 17.76 -12.19 -9.48
N TYR A 178 18.13 -11.57 -10.59
CA TYR A 178 19.50 -11.26 -10.98
C TYR A 178 19.76 -9.78 -11.20
N ASP A 179 18.89 -8.95 -10.68
CA ASP A 179 19.04 -7.50 -10.68
C ASP A 179 20.08 -7.10 -9.60
N PRO A 180 20.93 -6.09 -9.80
CA PRO A 180 21.81 -5.56 -8.76
C PRO A 180 21.05 -5.04 -7.54
N GLY A 181 19.75 -4.75 -7.67
CA GLY A 181 18.86 -4.47 -6.54
C GLY A 181 18.42 -5.72 -5.78
N ARG A 182 17.65 -5.53 -4.71
CA ARG A 182 17.07 -6.68 -4.00
C ARG A 182 16.00 -7.35 -4.86
N PRO A 183 15.99 -8.69 -4.97
CA PRO A 183 14.89 -9.42 -5.57
C PRO A 183 13.55 -9.05 -4.94
N VAL A 184 12.49 -9.08 -5.73
CA VAL A 184 11.13 -8.92 -5.19
C VAL A 184 10.86 -10.10 -4.28
N THR A 185 10.55 -9.87 -3.00
CA THR A 185 10.26 -10.98 -2.09
C THR A 185 8.95 -11.68 -2.48
N ALA A 186 8.83 -12.95 -2.12
CA ALA A 186 7.56 -13.67 -2.33
C ALA A 186 6.38 -12.97 -1.63
N ALA A 187 6.63 -12.34 -0.48
CA ALA A 187 5.63 -11.56 0.26
C ALA A 187 5.14 -10.34 -0.52
N ASP A 188 6.06 -9.59 -1.15
CA ASP A 188 5.73 -8.40 -1.95
C ASP A 188 5.03 -8.80 -3.26
N ALA A 189 5.51 -9.88 -3.89
CA ALA A 189 4.90 -10.46 -5.07
C ALA A 189 3.44 -10.85 -4.82
N LEU A 190 3.18 -11.55 -3.71
CA LEU A 190 1.84 -11.93 -3.28
C LEU A 190 0.97 -10.72 -3.00
N ALA A 191 1.49 -9.69 -2.32
CA ALA A 191 0.76 -8.46 -2.08
C ALA A 191 0.39 -7.76 -3.40
N GLY A 192 1.29 -7.73 -4.38
CA GLY A 192 1.04 -7.23 -5.72
C GLY A 192 -0.06 -8.00 -6.45
N PHE A 193 -0.01 -9.33 -6.41
CA PHE A 193 -1.02 -10.18 -7.02
C PHE A 193 -2.38 -10.06 -6.34
N LEU A 194 -2.43 -9.97 -5.01
CA LEU A 194 -3.67 -9.77 -4.27
C LEU A 194 -4.36 -8.46 -4.67
N ARG A 195 -3.60 -7.36 -4.80
CA ARG A 195 -4.13 -6.08 -5.31
C ARG A 195 -4.67 -6.21 -6.74
N ALA A 196 -3.91 -6.85 -7.62
CA ALA A 196 -4.33 -7.08 -9.00
C ALA A 196 -5.62 -7.92 -9.10
N LEU A 197 -5.84 -8.81 -8.13
CA LEU A 197 -7.04 -9.62 -8.00
C LEU A 197 -8.20 -8.91 -7.29
N GLY A 198 -8.04 -7.64 -6.92
CA GLY A 198 -9.07 -6.79 -6.34
C GLY A 198 -9.17 -6.87 -4.82
N VAL A 199 -8.09 -7.26 -4.13
CA VAL A 199 -8.01 -7.16 -2.67
C VAL A 199 -7.55 -5.75 -2.31
N GLU A 200 -8.32 -5.09 -1.47
CA GLU A 200 -7.95 -3.78 -0.95
C GLU A 200 -6.65 -3.86 -0.15
N PRO A 201 -5.78 -2.84 -0.22
CA PRO A 201 -4.50 -2.84 0.50
C PRO A 201 -4.64 -3.13 2.00
N ALA A 202 -5.71 -2.63 2.63
CA ALA A 202 -6.00 -2.84 4.04
C ALA A 202 -6.40 -4.29 4.40
N ASP A 203 -6.84 -5.07 3.41
CA ASP A 203 -7.28 -6.47 3.59
C ASP A 203 -6.20 -7.48 3.19
N ILE A 204 -4.99 -7.02 2.85
CA ILE A 204 -3.87 -7.91 2.54
C ILE A 204 -3.25 -8.37 3.87
N PRO A 205 -3.22 -9.69 4.16
CA PRO A 205 -2.64 -10.20 5.39
C PRO A 205 -1.16 -9.80 5.53
N GLU A 206 -0.69 -9.60 6.76
CA GLU A 206 0.73 -9.31 7.02
C GLU A 206 1.59 -10.55 6.88
N ASP A 207 1.09 -11.70 7.33
CA ASP A 207 1.81 -12.97 7.26
C ASP A 207 1.93 -13.47 5.80
N PRO A 208 3.15 -13.80 5.33
CA PRO A 208 3.38 -14.29 3.98
C PRO A 208 2.65 -15.61 3.67
N GLY A 209 2.47 -16.48 4.67
CA GLY A 209 1.76 -17.75 4.52
C GLY A 209 0.26 -17.53 4.31
N GLU A 210 -0.33 -16.57 5.05
CA GLU A 210 -1.72 -16.18 4.87
C GLU A 210 -1.94 -15.48 3.52
N ARG A 211 -1.00 -14.63 3.07
CA ARG A 211 -1.03 -14.06 1.71
C ARG A 211 -1.07 -15.15 0.65
N ALA A 212 -0.20 -16.16 0.78
CA ALA A 212 -0.16 -17.28 -0.14
C ALA A 212 -1.45 -18.12 -0.09
N ALA A 213 -2.03 -18.33 1.07
CA ALA A 213 -3.32 -19.00 1.23
C ALA A 213 -4.46 -18.20 0.59
N ARG A 214 -4.51 -16.88 0.84
CA ARG A 214 -5.49 -15.96 0.25
C ARG A 214 -5.38 -15.91 -1.27
N TYR A 215 -4.16 -15.81 -1.79
CA TYR A 215 -3.87 -15.85 -3.22
C TYR A 215 -4.40 -17.14 -3.86
N ARG A 216 -4.08 -18.31 -3.29
CA ARG A 216 -4.60 -19.61 -3.77
C ARG A 216 -6.13 -19.68 -3.73
N THR A 217 -6.74 -19.15 -2.69
CA THR A 217 -8.21 -19.08 -2.57
C THR A 217 -8.83 -18.22 -3.67
N LEU A 218 -8.24 -17.07 -3.99
CA LEU A 218 -8.74 -16.19 -5.03
C LEU A 218 -8.56 -16.77 -6.44
N LEU A 219 -7.56 -17.60 -6.64
CA LEU A 219 -7.34 -18.31 -7.90
C LEU A 219 -8.20 -19.58 -8.04
N ALA A 220 -8.81 -20.05 -6.95
CA ALA A 220 -9.66 -21.22 -6.98
C ALA A 220 -10.83 -21.04 -7.96
N GLY A 221 -10.97 -21.98 -8.90
CA GLY A 221 -12.01 -21.92 -9.93
C GLY A 221 -11.74 -20.97 -11.09
N ARG A 222 -10.60 -20.25 -11.11
CA ARG A 222 -10.23 -19.33 -12.21
C ARG A 222 -9.26 -20.00 -13.18
N ARG A 223 -9.35 -19.60 -14.43
CA ARG A 223 -8.42 -19.97 -15.50
C ARG A 223 -7.48 -18.81 -15.76
N MET A 224 -6.33 -18.81 -15.10
CA MET A 224 -5.37 -17.71 -15.14
C MET A 224 -3.99 -18.18 -15.62
N LEU A 225 -3.31 -17.29 -16.33
CA LEU A 225 -1.91 -17.42 -16.68
C LEU A 225 -1.06 -16.58 -15.73
N VAL A 226 -0.04 -17.16 -15.12
CA VAL A 226 0.90 -16.48 -14.25
C VAL A 226 2.29 -16.55 -14.89
N VAL A 227 2.89 -15.42 -15.19
CA VAL A 227 4.26 -15.32 -15.72
C VAL A 227 5.15 -14.71 -14.64
N LEU A 228 6.10 -15.50 -14.16
CA LEU A 228 7.10 -15.13 -13.16
C LEU A 228 8.45 -15.01 -13.86
N ASP A 229 8.81 -13.78 -14.18
CA ASP A 229 10.02 -13.50 -14.93
C ASP A 229 11.23 -13.28 -14.01
N ASN A 230 12.41 -13.69 -14.46
CA ASN A 230 13.71 -13.46 -13.82
C ASN A 230 13.80 -13.96 -12.36
N ALA A 231 13.33 -15.18 -12.07
CA ALA A 231 13.47 -15.83 -10.76
C ALA A 231 14.91 -16.24 -10.48
N TYR A 232 15.39 -16.08 -9.22
CA TYR A 232 16.73 -16.51 -8.83
C TYR A 232 16.81 -17.97 -8.36
N GLY A 233 15.68 -18.62 -8.05
CA GLY A 233 15.65 -19.99 -7.59
C GLY A 233 14.26 -20.51 -7.28
N ALA A 234 14.17 -21.81 -6.96
CA ALA A 234 12.91 -22.48 -6.70
C ALA A 234 12.15 -21.93 -5.48
N ASP A 235 12.85 -21.57 -4.40
CA ASP A 235 12.25 -21.06 -3.17
C ASP A 235 11.61 -19.67 -3.37
N HIS A 236 12.12 -18.92 -4.33
CA HIS A 236 11.57 -17.63 -4.74
C HIS A 236 10.20 -17.78 -5.41
N VAL A 237 10.00 -18.85 -6.15
CA VAL A 237 8.80 -19.11 -6.95
C VAL A 237 7.73 -19.85 -6.16
N ARG A 238 8.14 -20.79 -5.31
CA ARG A 238 7.26 -21.76 -4.64
C ARG A 238 6.05 -21.14 -3.92
N PRO A 239 6.19 -20.03 -3.16
CA PRO A 239 5.05 -19.38 -2.52
C PRO A 239 4.03 -18.77 -3.50
N LEU A 240 4.46 -18.47 -4.74
CA LEU A 240 3.67 -17.83 -5.80
C LEU A 240 2.92 -18.82 -6.68
N LEU A 241 3.08 -20.12 -6.43
CA LEU A 241 2.39 -21.13 -7.20
C LEU A 241 0.92 -21.23 -6.83
N PRO A 242 0.00 -21.20 -7.81
CA PRO A 242 -1.41 -21.46 -7.58
C PRO A 242 -1.64 -22.90 -7.15
N GLY A 243 -2.70 -23.14 -6.38
CA GLY A 243 -3.06 -24.49 -5.93
C GLY A 243 -4.00 -25.26 -6.86
N MET A 244 -4.34 -24.70 -8.03
CA MET A 244 -5.41 -25.22 -8.89
C MET A 244 -4.89 -25.56 -10.31
N PRO A 245 -5.32 -26.70 -10.88
CA PRO A 245 -4.89 -27.14 -12.21
C PRO A 245 -5.42 -26.30 -13.37
N SER A 246 -6.38 -25.42 -13.11
CA SER A 246 -6.92 -24.47 -14.10
C SER A 246 -5.97 -23.32 -14.41
N CYS A 247 -4.96 -23.10 -13.58
CA CYS A 247 -3.94 -22.08 -13.78
C CYS A 247 -2.68 -22.67 -14.41
N LEU A 248 -2.00 -21.86 -15.22
CA LEU A 248 -0.70 -22.22 -15.78
C LEU A 248 0.34 -21.20 -15.34
N VAL A 249 1.51 -21.67 -14.95
CA VAL A 249 2.63 -20.83 -14.52
C VAL A 249 3.79 -21.00 -15.50
N VAL A 250 4.33 -19.88 -15.98
CA VAL A 250 5.58 -19.82 -16.74
C VAL A 250 6.60 -19.07 -15.90
N VAL A 251 7.73 -19.70 -15.65
CA VAL A 251 8.83 -19.10 -14.87
C VAL A 251 10.03 -18.96 -15.78
N THR A 252 10.65 -17.80 -15.81
CA THR A 252 11.95 -17.63 -16.46
C THR A 252 13.04 -17.45 -15.41
N SER A 253 14.21 -18.01 -15.66
CA SER A 253 15.35 -17.91 -14.73
C SER A 253 16.68 -18.07 -15.48
N ARG A 254 17.77 -17.60 -14.87
CA ARG A 254 19.13 -17.97 -15.23
C ARG A 254 19.55 -19.28 -14.51
N ASP A 255 18.87 -19.65 -13.44
CA ASP A 255 19.03 -20.92 -12.74
C ASP A 255 18.22 -22.04 -13.39
N ALA A 256 18.71 -23.26 -13.31
CA ALA A 256 18.05 -24.45 -13.86
C ALA A 256 16.75 -24.84 -13.14
N LEU A 257 16.41 -24.22 -12.03
CA LEU A 257 15.21 -24.41 -11.21
C LEU A 257 14.95 -25.89 -10.88
N THR A 258 16.00 -26.65 -10.63
CA THR A 258 15.92 -28.11 -10.39
C THR A 258 15.00 -28.47 -9.23
N GLY A 259 14.91 -27.59 -8.21
CA GLY A 259 13.99 -27.77 -7.09
C GLY A 259 12.52 -27.77 -7.51
N LEU A 260 12.12 -26.92 -8.47
CA LEU A 260 10.75 -26.90 -9.01
C LEU A 260 10.46 -28.13 -9.86
N VAL A 261 11.46 -28.63 -10.63
CA VAL A 261 11.31 -29.82 -11.42
C VAL A 261 11.13 -31.07 -10.54
N ALA A 262 11.97 -31.19 -9.50
CA ALA A 262 11.99 -32.40 -8.66
C ALA A 262 10.79 -32.46 -7.69
N ARG A 263 10.32 -31.37 -7.17
CA ARG A 263 9.31 -31.34 -6.09
C ARG A 263 7.92 -30.95 -6.59
N GLU A 264 7.86 -29.93 -7.42
CA GLU A 264 6.60 -29.37 -7.93
C GLU A 264 6.24 -29.92 -9.31
N GLY A 265 7.09 -30.75 -9.92
CA GLY A 265 6.82 -31.38 -11.21
C GLY A 265 6.89 -30.40 -12.39
N ALA A 266 7.62 -29.29 -12.26
CA ALA A 266 7.81 -28.31 -13.32
C ALA A 266 8.50 -28.97 -14.53
N ARG A 267 8.08 -28.61 -15.73
CA ARG A 267 8.76 -29.02 -16.96
C ARG A 267 9.79 -27.98 -17.36
N ARG A 268 11.05 -28.37 -17.39
CA ARG A 268 12.14 -27.49 -17.77
C ARG A 268 12.23 -27.37 -19.30
N ILE A 269 12.48 -26.16 -19.75
CA ILE A 269 12.76 -25.78 -21.13
C ILE A 269 14.08 -25.03 -21.12
N ASP A 270 15.13 -25.66 -21.63
CA ASP A 270 16.43 -24.97 -21.75
C ASP A 270 16.47 -24.21 -23.05
N LEU A 271 16.89 -22.91 -22.95
CA LEU A 271 17.13 -22.05 -24.08
C LEU A 271 18.63 -21.90 -24.30
N ASP A 272 19.09 -22.37 -25.42
CA ASP A 272 20.40 -22.06 -25.97
C ASP A 272 20.35 -20.84 -26.89
N THR A 273 21.51 -20.38 -27.41
CA THR A 273 21.55 -19.37 -28.46
C THR A 273 20.73 -19.81 -29.68
N LEU A 274 20.35 -18.88 -30.54
CA LEU A 274 19.58 -19.22 -31.75
C LEU A 274 20.42 -20.13 -32.65
N THR A 275 19.76 -21.03 -33.35
CA THR A 275 20.42 -21.77 -34.44
C THR A 275 20.86 -20.82 -35.53
N PRO A 276 21.86 -21.18 -36.37
CA PRO A 276 22.28 -20.29 -37.48
C PRO A 276 21.11 -19.87 -38.38
N GLY A 277 20.17 -20.78 -38.66
CA GLY A 277 19.00 -20.48 -39.47
C GLY A 277 18.02 -19.53 -38.77
N GLU A 278 17.79 -19.68 -37.47
CA GLU A 278 16.92 -18.76 -36.71
C GLU A 278 17.54 -17.37 -36.56
N ALA A 279 18.87 -17.31 -36.35
CA ALA A 279 19.60 -16.05 -36.28
C ALA A 279 19.58 -15.31 -37.62
N ALA A 280 19.80 -16.01 -38.74
CA ALA A 280 19.64 -15.46 -40.07
C ALA A 280 18.21 -15.00 -40.35
N GLY A 281 17.21 -15.77 -39.93
CA GLY A 281 15.78 -15.41 -40.00
C GLY A 281 15.44 -14.14 -39.21
N LEU A 282 15.99 -14.00 -38.00
CA LEU A 282 15.81 -12.82 -37.19
C LEU A 282 16.43 -11.58 -37.86
N LEU A 283 17.67 -11.70 -38.35
CA LEU A 283 18.35 -10.62 -39.09
C LEU A 283 17.57 -10.25 -40.37
N SER A 284 17.10 -11.25 -41.12
CA SER A 284 16.26 -11.05 -42.31
C SER A 284 14.97 -10.29 -41.98
N THR A 285 14.33 -10.60 -40.85
CA THR A 285 13.13 -9.92 -40.39
C THR A 285 13.40 -8.47 -39.98
N LEU A 286 14.55 -8.20 -39.36
CA LEU A 286 14.92 -6.87 -38.84
C LEU A 286 15.58 -5.96 -39.88
N ILE A 287 16.49 -6.51 -40.74
CA ILE A 287 17.25 -5.75 -41.76
C ILE A 287 16.50 -5.71 -43.10
N GLY A 288 15.58 -6.66 -43.30
CA GLY A 288 14.82 -6.78 -44.55
C GLY A 288 15.61 -7.45 -45.70
N PRO A 289 15.29 -7.11 -46.97
CA PRO A 289 15.84 -7.78 -48.18
C PRO A 289 17.37 -7.76 -48.29
N ARG A 290 18.02 -6.81 -47.65
CA ARG A 290 19.49 -6.65 -47.63
C ARG A 290 20.20 -7.86 -46.97
N ALA A 291 19.63 -8.44 -45.91
CA ALA A 291 20.20 -9.64 -45.32
C ALA A 291 20.18 -10.83 -46.31
N GLY A 292 19.16 -10.90 -47.16
CA GLY A 292 19.09 -11.89 -48.26
C GLY A 292 20.00 -11.59 -49.45
N ALA A 293 20.36 -10.34 -49.65
CA ALA A 293 21.29 -9.92 -50.73
C ALA A 293 22.77 -10.20 -50.33
N GLU A 294 23.06 -10.21 -49.03
CA GLU A 294 24.43 -10.44 -48.47
C GLU A 294 24.43 -11.62 -47.47
N PRO A 295 24.06 -12.86 -47.86
CA PRO A 295 23.83 -13.94 -46.92
C PRO A 295 25.05 -14.34 -46.12
N ASP A 296 26.23 -14.30 -46.70
CA ASP A 296 27.49 -14.66 -46.02
C ASP A 296 27.84 -13.60 -44.97
N ALA A 297 27.62 -12.33 -45.26
CA ALA A 297 27.81 -11.24 -44.34
C ALA A 297 26.79 -11.30 -43.19
N ALA A 298 25.53 -11.59 -43.50
CA ALA A 298 24.49 -11.75 -42.47
C ALA A 298 24.80 -12.94 -41.54
N ALA A 299 25.28 -14.06 -42.08
CA ALA A 299 25.70 -15.21 -41.28
C ALA A 299 26.91 -14.88 -40.38
N ALA A 300 27.92 -14.20 -40.94
CA ALA A 300 29.08 -13.71 -40.17
C ALA A 300 28.66 -12.74 -39.06
N LEU A 301 27.73 -11.81 -39.35
CA LEU A 301 27.16 -10.88 -38.36
C LEU A 301 26.47 -11.65 -37.22
N ALA A 302 25.72 -12.69 -37.55
CA ALA A 302 25.06 -13.55 -36.55
C ALA A 302 26.08 -14.25 -35.64
N GLU A 303 27.17 -14.76 -36.19
CA GLU A 303 28.23 -15.40 -35.40
C GLU A 303 28.95 -14.37 -34.49
N HIS A 304 29.24 -13.18 -34.98
CA HIS A 304 29.85 -12.12 -34.16
C HIS A 304 28.94 -11.63 -33.02
N CYS A 305 27.62 -11.75 -33.19
CA CYS A 305 26.64 -11.51 -32.16
C CYS A 305 26.42 -12.70 -31.22
N ALA A 306 27.25 -13.75 -31.31
CA ALA A 306 27.08 -15.02 -30.57
C ALA A 306 25.67 -15.62 -30.73
N ARG A 307 24.99 -15.30 -31.81
CA ARG A 307 23.57 -15.69 -32.07
C ARG A 307 22.62 -15.39 -30.94
N LEU A 308 22.95 -14.39 -30.11
CA LEU A 308 22.09 -13.91 -29.04
C LEU A 308 21.03 -12.94 -29.60
N PRO A 309 19.73 -13.16 -29.36
CA PRO A 309 18.67 -12.30 -29.89
C PRO A 309 18.87 -10.81 -29.62
N LEU A 310 19.33 -10.48 -28.41
CA LEU A 310 19.58 -9.09 -28.03
C LEU A 310 20.69 -8.47 -28.90
N ALA A 311 21.85 -9.15 -29.02
CA ALA A 311 22.96 -8.69 -29.81
C ALA A 311 22.60 -8.58 -31.30
N LEU A 312 21.84 -9.55 -31.83
CA LEU A 312 21.34 -9.54 -33.21
C LEU A 312 20.43 -8.35 -33.49
N ARG A 313 19.56 -7.99 -32.55
CA ARG A 313 18.69 -6.81 -32.68
C ARG A 313 19.50 -5.52 -32.76
N ILE A 314 20.49 -5.40 -31.90
CA ILE A 314 21.39 -4.22 -31.91
C ILE A 314 22.16 -4.15 -33.22
N ALA A 315 22.71 -5.26 -33.65
CA ALA A 315 23.44 -5.32 -34.94
C ALA A 315 22.54 -5.02 -36.14
N ALA A 316 21.29 -5.50 -36.11
CA ALA A 316 20.31 -5.23 -37.16
C ALA A 316 19.95 -3.75 -37.25
N GLU A 317 19.77 -3.08 -36.10
CA GLU A 317 19.48 -1.65 -36.05
C GLU A 317 20.64 -0.82 -36.66
N LEU A 318 21.85 -1.19 -36.32
CA LEU A 318 23.03 -0.58 -36.89
C LEU A 318 23.10 -0.77 -38.41
N ALA A 319 22.78 -1.99 -38.87
CA ALA A 319 22.68 -2.24 -40.32
C ALA A 319 21.63 -1.36 -40.99
N THR A 320 20.50 -1.17 -40.29
CA THR A 320 19.35 -0.37 -40.80
C THR A 320 19.66 1.13 -40.78
N SER A 321 20.37 1.61 -39.77
CA SER A 321 20.82 3.02 -39.71
C SER A 321 21.82 3.39 -40.79
N ARG A 322 22.45 2.38 -41.44
CA ARG A 322 23.43 2.56 -42.52
C ARG A 322 23.00 1.82 -43.80
N PRO A 323 21.98 2.28 -44.47
CA PRO A 323 21.39 1.56 -45.60
C PRO A 323 22.33 1.41 -46.80
N MET A 324 23.31 2.30 -46.96
CA MET A 324 24.24 2.30 -48.05
C MET A 324 25.54 1.54 -47.81
N ALA A 325 25.88 1.22 -46.57
CA ALA A 325 27.10 0.49 -46.23
C ALA A 325 26.89 -1.04 -46.40
N PRO A 326 27.76 -1.80 -47.07
CA PRO A 326 27.66 -3.24 -47.19
C PRO A 326 27.66 -3.91 -45.78
N LEU A 327 26.92 -5.01 -45.58
CA LEU A 327 26.97 -5.75 -44.29
C LEU A 327 28.38 -6.30 -44.01
N ALA A 328 29.15 -6.61 -45.08
CA ALA A 328 30.52 -7.04 -44.97
C ALA A 328 31.44 -5.99 -44.25
N GLU A 329 31.16 -4.69 -44.42
CA GLU A 329 31.89 -3.63 -43.71
C GLU A 329 31.60 -3.66 -42.22
N LEU A 330 30.34 -3.86 -41.82
CA LEU A 330 29.91 -4.02 -40.43
C LEU A 330 30.57 -5.24 -39.76
N VAL A 331 30.65 -6.32 -40.52
CA VAL A 331 31.31 -7.55 -40.06
C VAL A 331 32.81 -7.33 -39.87
N ALA A 332 33.48 -6.57 -40.76
CA ALA A 332 34.88 -6.25 -40.62
C ALA A 332 35.17 -5.37 -39.37
N GLU A 333 34.30 -4.40 -39.09
CA GLU A 333 34.40 -3.57 -37.88
C GLU A 333 34.26 -4.41 -36.59
N LEU A 334 33.26 -5.31 -36.51
CA LEU A 334 33.08 -6.20 -35.37
C LEU A 334 34.25 -7.15 -35.18
N ARG A 335 34.83 -7.65 -36.28
CA ARG A 335 36.00 -8.54 -36.28
C ARG A 335 37.19 -7.89 -35.59
N ASP A 336 37.43 -6.64 -35.87
CA ASP A 336 38.58 -5.89 -35.30
C ASP A 336 38.43 -5.67 -33.79
N GLU A 337 37.23 -5.43 -33.30
CA GLU A 337 36.97 -5.33 -31.87
C GLU A 337 37.02 -6.67 -31.13
N GLN A 338 36.54 -7.75 -31.76
CA GLN A 338 36.67 -9.07 -31.23
C GLN A 338 38.12 -9.51 -31.03
N ARG A 339 39.02 -9.20 -31.93
CA ARG A 339 40.45 -9.45 -31.78
C ARG A 339 41.06 -8.74 -30.57
N ARG A 340 40.65 -7.49 -30.27
CA ARG A 340 41.10 -6.79 -29.07
C ARG A 340 40.59 -7.44 -27.78
N LEU A 341 39.34 -7.91 -27.77
CA LEU A 341 38.75 -8.55 -26.60
C LEU A 341 39.22 -9.98 -26.39
N ASP A 342 39.47 -10.73 -27.48
CA ASP A 342 40.08 -12.05 -27.45
C ASP A 342 41.49 -12.03 -26.86
N LEU A 343 42.26 -10.94 -27.06
CA LEU A 343 43.59 -10.70 -26.46
C LEU A 343 43.52 -10.39 -24.95
N LEU A 344 42.39 -9.87 -24.47
CA LEU A 344 42.13 -9.53 -23.07
C LEU A 344 41.42 -10.64 -22.30
N ASP A 345 40.86 -11.63 -23.00
CA ASP A 345 40.04 -12.69 -22.40
C ASP A 345 40.42 -14.08 -22.93
N ALA A 346 41.47 -14.63 -22.33
CA ALA A 346 41.96 -15.96 -22.64
C ALA A 346 41.01 -17.13 -22.27
N ALA A 347 39.76 -16.85 -21.82
CA ALA A 347 38.83 -17.82 -21.27
C ALA A 347 37.55 -18.06 -22.11
N GLY A 348 37.36 -17.38 -23.26
CA GLY A 348 36.21 -17.59 -24.15
C GLY A 348 34.84 -17.26 -23.53
N ASP A 349 34.77 -16.21 -22.71
CA ASP A 349 33.51 -15.78 -22.07
C ASP A 349 32.56 -15.20 -23.12
N PRO A 350 31.32 -15.75 -23.27
CA PRO A 350 30.29 -15.22 -24.16
C PRO A 350 29.95 -13.72 -23.96
N ARG A 351 30.32 -13.14 -22.81
CA ARG A 351 30.17 -11.71 -22.51
C ARG A 351 31.04 -10.82 -23.39
N THR A 352 32.13 -11.31 -23.92
CA THR A 352 33.05 -10.55 -24.79
C THR A 352 32.42 -10.22 -26.14
N ALA A 353 31.73 -11.13 -26.76
CA ALA A 353 31.07 -10.88 -28.03
C ALA A 353 29.94 -9.84 -27.92
N VAL A 354 29.20 -9.89 -26.85
CA VAL A 354 28.12 -8.93 -26.56
C VAL A 354 28.70 -7.54 -26.27
N ARG A 355 29.80 -7.46 -25.51
CA ARG A 355 30.50 -6.21 -25.23
C ARG A 355 31.01 -5.55 -26.52
N SER A 356 31.52 -6.32 -27.49
CA SER A 356 31.91 -5.79 -28.80
C SER A 356 30.76 -5.13 -29.54
N VAL A 357 29.60 -5.79 -29.60
CA VAL A 357 28.39 -5.24 -30.24
C VAL A 357 27.92 -3.97 -29.55
N PHE A 358 27.94 -3.92 -28.22
CA PHE A 358 27.58 -2.75 -27.43
C PHE A 358 28.54 -1.60 -27.65
N SER A 359 29.86 -1.87 -27.65
CA SER A 359 30.90 -0.90 -27.91
C SER A 359 30.71 -0.25 -29.26
N TRP A 360 30.38 -1.05 -30.25
CA TRP A 360 30.18 -0.54 -31.60
C TRP A 360 28.88 0.30 -31.69
N SER A 361 27.77 -0.13 -31.09
CA SER A 361 26.55 0.66 -31.00
C SER A 361 26.81 2.01 -30.35
N HIS A 362 27.55 2.00 -29.25
CA HIS A 362 27.92 3.19 -28.51
C HIS A 362 28.76 4.19 -29.34
N ARG A 363 29.71 3.69 -30.11
CA ARG A 363 30.60 4.55 -30.96
C ARG A 363 29.85 5.28 -32.07
N HIS A 364 28.74 4.72 -32.52
CA HIS A 364 27.94 5.31 -33.57
C HIS A 364 26.89 6.30 -33.07
N LEU A 365 26.75 6.43 -31.74
CA LEU A 365 25.94 7.49 -31.16
C LEU A 365 26.61 8.85 -31.34
N PRO A 366 25.85 9.92 -31.58
CA PRO A 366 26.34 11.27 -31.37
C PRO A 366 26.91 11.43 -29.97
N GLY A 367 28.01 12.18 -29.81
CA GLY A 367 28.73 12.25 -28.52
C GLY A 367 27.87 12.62 -27.31
N ALA A 368 26.82 13.45 -27.52
CA ALA A 368 25.86 13.76 -26.45
C ALA A 368 24.96 12.56 -26.07
N ALA A 369 24.53 11.76 -27.04
CA ALA A 369 23.75 10.57 -26.81
C ALA A 369 24.58 9.45 -26.16
N ALA A 370 25.82 9.28 -26.61
CA ALA A 370 26.77 8.33 -25.99
C ALA A 370 27.00 8.67 -24.52
N ARG A 371 27.28 9.93 -24.20
CA ARG A 371 27.42 10.38 -22.82
C ARG A 371 26.14 10.19 -22.00
N ALA A 372 24.98 10.48 -22.58
CA ALA A 372 23.69 10.26 -21.92
C ALA A 372 23.48 8.78 -21.61
N PHE A 373 23.80 7.88 -22.55
CA PHE A 373 23.73 6.44 -22.34
C PHE A 373 24.61 5.99 -21.14
N ASP A 374 25.88 6.42 -21.12
CA ASP A 374 26.82 6.08 -20.06
C ASP A 374 26.30 6.55 -18.69
N LEU A 375 25.76 7.77 -18.60
CA LEU A 375 25.25 8.34 -17.35
C LEU A 375 23.91 7.72 -16.91
N LEU A 376 23.04 7.34 -17.85
CA LEU A 376 21.77 6.66 -17.54
C LEU A 376 22.02 5.29 -16.91
N GLY A 377 23.14 4.62 -17.23
CA GLY A 377 23.54 3.38 -16.57
C GLY A 377 23.71 3.52 -15.06
N LEU A 378 24.08 4.70 -14.58
CA LEU A 378 24.25 5.00 -13.15
C LEU A 378 22.91 5.11 -12.39
N HIS A 379 21.77 5.16 -13.07
CA HIS A 379 20.49 5.28 -12.41
C HIS A 379 20.19 4.01 -11.59
N PRO A 380 20.00 4.08 -10.26
CA PRO A 380 19.86 2.88 -9.42
C PRO A 380 18.50 2.20 -9.55
N GLY A 381 17.47 2.94 -10.01
CA GLY A 381 16.14 2.41 -10.28
C GLY A 381 16.08 1.71 -11.64
N ARG A 382 14.99 0.94 -11.84
CA ARG A 382 14.78 0.21 -13.10
C ARG A 382 14.31 1.13 -14.21
N GLU A 383 13.45 2.06 -13.88
CA GLU A 383 12.82 2.98 -14.81
C GLU A 383 13.29 4.41 -14.54
N PHE A 384 13.37 5.19 -15.57
CA PHE A 384 13.71 6.60 -15.52
C PHE A 384 12.87 7.39 -16.53
N ASP A 385 12.76 8.68 -16.30
CA ASP A 385 12.04 9.61 -17.17
C ASP A 385 12.94 10.74 -17.67
N MET A 386 12.33 11.71 -18.36
CA MET A 386 13.08 12.87 -18.87
C MET A 386 13.64 13.77 -17.77
N TYR A 387 13.05 13.78 -16.56
CA TYR A 387 13.54 14.60 -15.44
C TYR A 387 14.78 13.97 -14.83
N THR A 388 14.76 12.65 -14.62
CA THR A 388 15.93 11.90 -14.15
C THR A 388 17.07 11.90 -15.18
N ALA A 389 16.74 11.78 -16.47
CA ALA A 389 17.73 11.92 -17.54
C ALA A 389 18.34 13.34 -17.59
N ALA A 390 17.51 14.37 -17.41
CA ALA A 390 17.99 15.76 -17.32
C ALA A 390 18.90 15.96 -16.11
N ALA A 391 18.59 15.36 -14.97
CA ALA A 391 19.42 15.42 -13.76
C ALA A 391 20.79 14.75 -13.99
N LEU A 392 20.81 13.52 -14.51
CA LEU A 392 22.05 12.79 -14.79
C LEU A 392 22.94 13.54 -15.81
N THR A 393 22.33 13.98 -16.90
CA THR A 393 23.07 14.62 -17.99
C THR A 393 23.41 16.10 -17.74
N GLY A 394 22.75 16.73 -16.75
CA GLY A 394 22.90 18.17 -16.47
C GLY A 394 22.29 19.05 -17.58
N THR A 395 21.23 18.58 -18.25
CA THR A 395 20.56 19.26 -19.36
C THR A 395 19.13 19.66 -19.04
N GLY A 396 18.48 20.44 -19.92
CA GLY A 396 17.04 20.70 -19.80
C GLY A 396 16.19 19.51 -20.25
N THR A 397 14.93 19.43 -19.81
CA THR A 397 14.01 18.32 -20.10
C THR A 397 13.79 18.10 -21.60
N GLY A 398 13.68 19.14 -22.42
CA GLY A 398 13.52 18.99 -23.87
C GLY A 398 14.72 18.31 -24.53
N ARG A 399 15.95 18.64 -24.07
CA ARG A 399 17.15 17.96 -24.55
C ARG A 399 17.23 16.53 -24.06
N ALA A 400 16.92 16.30 -22.79
CA ALA A 400 16.87 14.97 -22.20
C ALA A 400 15.87 14.06 -22.93
N ALA A 401 14.66 14.55 -23.22
CA ALA A 401 13.66 13.81 -23.98
C ALA A 401 14.19 13.44 -25.38
N ALA A 402 14.80 14.37 -26.08
CA ALA A 402 15.37 14.09 -27.41
C ALA A 402 16.49 13.02 -27.35
N LEU A 403 17.33 13.04 -26.30
CA LEU A 403 18.36 12.03 -26.07
C LEU A 403 17.75 10.65 -25.76
N LEU A 404 16.69 10.60 -24.92
CA LEU A 404 15.96 9.35 -24.63
C LEU A 404 15.33 8.77 -25.89
N ASP A 405 14.70 9.60 -26.74
CA ASP A 405 14.14 9.17 -28.02
C ASP A 405 15.22 8.65 -28.99
N GLU A 406 16.40 9.25 -28.97
CA GLU A 406 17.52 8.80 -29.77
C GLU A 406 18.04 7.45 -29.31
N LEU A 407 18.23 7.27 -28.00
CA LEU A 407 18.65 6.00 -27.40
C LEU A 407 17.61 4.90 -27.59
N ALA A 408 16.30 5.23 -27.49
CA ALA A 408 15.21 4.29 -27.70
C ALA A 408 15.16 3.84 -29.17
N ARG A 409 15.38 4.73 -30.12
CA ARG A 409 15.50 4.37 -31.55
C ARG A 409 16.72 3.45 -31.82
N GLY A 410 17.78 3.60 -31.03
CA GLY A 410 18.95 2.71 -31.09
C GLY A 410 18.79 1.41 -30.31
N HIS A 411 17.61 1.12 -29.73
CA HIS A 411 17.33 -0.04 -28.89
C HIS A 411 18.32 -0.21 -27.70
N LEU A 412 18.90 0.90 -27.25
CA LEU A 412 19.79 0.95 -26.09
C LEU A 412 19.02 1.16 -24.78
N ILE A 413 17.81 1.69 -24.91
CA ILE A 413 16.81 1.75 -23.86
C ILE A 413 15.44 1.34 -24.47
N GLU A 414 14.54 0.89 -23.63
CA GLU A 414 13.19 0.49 -24.02
C GLU A 414 12.15 1.38 -23.35
N GLN A 415 11.05 1.67 -24.04
CA GLN A 415 9.94 2.41 -23.47
C GLN A 415 9.09 1.47 -22.62
N ALA A 416 9.09 1.65 -21.29
CA ALA A 416 8.31 0.87 -20.35
C ALA A 416 6.85 1.37 -20.21
N GLY A 417 6.61 2.64 -20.61
CA GLY A 417 5.30 3.28 -20.55
C GLY A 417 5.38 4.71 -21.08
N PRO A 418 4.29 5.48 -21.05
CA PRO A 418 4.29 6.86 -21.52
C PRO A 418 5.33 7.72 -20.78
N GLY A 419 6.37 8.15 -21.48
CA GLY A 419 7.47 8.95 -20.92
C GLY A 419 8.37 8.23 -19.93
N ARG A 420 8.30 6.90 -19.86
CA ARG A 420 9.14 6.05 -19.00
C ARG A 420 9.99 5.12 -19.84
N TYR A 421 11.24 4.97 -19.41
CA TYR A 421 12.22 4.16 -20.13
C TYR A 421 12.92 3.23 -19.14
N THR A 422 13.42 2.12 -19.66
CA THR A 422 14.22 1.14 -18.93
C THR A 422 15.46 0.78 -19.74
N MET A 423 16.51 0.34 -19.07
CA MET A 423 17.74 -0.13 -19.68
C MET A 423 17.99 -1.58 -19.28
N HIS A 424 18.21 -2.45 -20.24
CA HIS A 424 18.52 -3.85 -19.98
C HIS A 424 19.81 -3.99 -19.16
N ASP A 425 19.85 -4.96 -18.24
CA ASP A 425 20.93 -5.13 -17.25
C ASP A 425 22.34 -5.18 -17.87
N LEU A 426 22.51 -5.87 -19.02
CA LEU A 426 23.80 -5.93 -19.71
C LEU A 426 24.21 -4.59 -20.29
N LEU A 427 23.27 -3.83 -20.84
CA LEU A 427 23.53 -2.48 -21.34
C LEU A 427 23.83 -1.51 -20.18
N ARG A 428 23.15 -1.69 -19.04
CA ARG A 428 23.41 -0.92 -17.84
C ARG A 428 24.83 -1.18 -17.32
N ALA A 429 25.24 -2.45 -17.20
CA ALA A 429 26.59 -2.80 -16.76
C ALA A 429 27.66 -2.21 -17.71
N PHE A 430 27.42 -2.29 -19.03
CA PHE A 430 28.32 -1.70 -20.03
C PHE A 430 28.36 -0.16 -19.91
N ALA A 431 27.24 0.49 -19.70
CA ALA A 431 27.16 1.95 -19.52
C ALA A 431 27.89 2.41 -18.24
N VAL A 432 27.74 1.69 -17.12
CA VAL A 432 28.43 1.98 -15.86
C VAL A 432 29.96 1.92 -16.00
N GLU A 433 30.48 0.90 -16.70
CA GLU A 433 31.93 0.77 -16.94
C GLU A 433 32.49 1.98 -17.70
N ARG A 434 31.68 2.67 -18.48
CA ARG A 434 32.12 3.81 -19.35
C ARG A 434 31.85 5.17 -18.76
N ALA A 435 30.99 5.22 -17.70
CA ALA A 435 30.58 6.49 -17.12
C ALA A 435 31.76 7.27 -16.55
N THR A 436 32.17 8.33 -17.26
CA THR A 436 33.06 9.36 -16.75
C THR A 436 32.24 10.42 -16.00
N ASP A 437 32.83 11.08 -14.99
CA ASP A 437 32.12 12.08 -14.15
C ASP A 437 30.91 11.51 -13.38
N GLY A 438 30.90 10.21 -13.10
CA GLY A 438 29.76 9.51 -12.47
C GLY A 438 29.37 10.13 -11.13
N GLN A 439 30.33 10.52 -10.30
CA GLN A 439 30.08 11.12 -8.98
C GLN A 439 29.27 12.44 -9.08
N ALA A 440 29.61 13.29 -10.04
CA ALA A 440 28.92 14.56 -10.25
C ALA A 440 27.49 14.33 -10.80
N ALA A 441 27.32 13.32 -11.67
CA ALA A 441 26.02 12.93 -12.20
C ALA A 441 25.10 12.33 -11.12
N LEU A 442 25.63 11.43 -10.28
CA LEU A 442 24.91 10.87 -9.14
C LEU A 442 24.50 11.95 -8.13
N THR A 443 25.39 12.90 -7.83
CA THR A 443 25.05 14.02 -6.96
C THR A 443 23.86 14.83 -7.49
N ARG A 444 23.84 15.16 -8.81
CA ARG A 444 22.69 15.84 -9.42
C ARG A 444 21.41 15.01 -9.38
N LEU A 445 21.51 13.70 -9.60
CA LEU A 445 20.40 12.77 -9.52
C LEU A 445 19.80 12.72 -8.11
N TYR A 446 20.66 12.61 -7.09
CA TYR A 446 20.22 12.55 -5.70
C TYR A 446 19.64 13.87 -5.24
N ASP A 447 20.23 15.01 -5.63
CA ASP A 447 19.67 16.34 -5.40
C ASP A 447 18.27 16.46 -6.01
N HIS A 448 18.08 15.94 -7.23
CA HIS A 448 16.80 15.93 -7.92
C HIS A 448 15.74 15.15 -7.15
N TYR A 449 16.03 13.91 -6.78
CA TYR A 449 15.09 13.07 -6.04
C TYR A 449 14.80 13.63 -4.65
N LEU A 450 15.81 14.03 -3.89
CA LEU A 450 15.65 14.57 -2.55
C LEU A 450 14.84 15.86 -2.55
N SER A 451 15.17 16.82 -3.42
CA SER A 451 14.46 18.09 -3.48
C SER A 451 13.03 17.95 -3.98
N THR A 452 12.79 17.05 -4.95
CA THR A 452 11.41 16.81 -5.44
C THR A 452 10.57 16.10 -4.40
N ALA A 453 11.14 15.10 -3.71
CA ALA A 453 10.48 14.39 -2.61
C ALA A 453 10.13 15.34 -1.46
N ALA A 454 11.06 16.22 -1.06
CA ALA A 454 10.80 17.21 -0.01
C ALA A 454 9.64 18.14 -0.37
N ARG A 455 9.62 18.68 -1.58
CA ARG A 455 8.52 19.53 -2.07
C ARG A 455 7.18 18.79 -2.14
N ALA A 456 7.19 17.52 -2.60
CA ALA A 456 5.99 16.71 -2.61
C ALA A 456 5.45 16.45 -1.21
N MET A 457 6.35 16.20 -0.25
CA MET A 457 6.00 16.01 1.15
C MET A 457 5.51 17.31 1.82
N ASP A 458 6.08 18.46 1.46
CA ASP A 458 5.59 19.77 1.94
C ASP A 458 4.18 20.07 1.42
N THR A 459 3.87 19.63 0.20
CA THR A 459 2.53 19.75 -0.37
C THR A 459 1.51 18.84 0.32
N LEU A 460 1.90 17.59 0.65
CA LEU A 460 0.99 16.62 1.27
C LEU A 460 0.83 16.82 2.78
N PHE A 461 1.92 17.19 3.45
CA PHE A 461 1.99 17.30 4.90
C PHE A 461 2.57 18.67 5.33
N PRO A 462 1.88 19.77 5.03
CA PRO A 462 2.39 21.13 5.28
C PRO A 462 2.58 21.46 6.77
N TYR A 463 1.96 20.67 7.65
CA TYR A 463 2.04 20.88 9.10
C TYR A 463 3.25 20.20 9.74
N GLU A 464 3.94 19.31 9.02
CA GLU A 464 5.12 18.61 9.56
C GLU A 464 6.33 19.53 9.58
N ARG A 465 6.83 19.76 10.79
CA ARG A 465 8.05 20.54 11.03
C ARG A 465 9.27 19.62 11.20
N GLY A 466 10.46 20.18 10.95
CA GLY A 466 11.72 19.47 11.19
C GLY A 466 12.20 18.59 10.05
N ARG A 467 11.63 18.74 8.85
CA ARG A 467 12.25 18.18 7.64
C ARG A 467 13.59 18.88 7.36
N PRO A 468 14.58 18.15 6.80
CA PRO A 468 15.82 18.78 6.42
C PRO A 468 15.58 19.86 5.36
N GLU A 469 16.25 20.99 5.51
CA GLU A 469 16.29 21.99 4.44
C GLU A 469 17.00 21.39 3.23
N THR A 470 16.27 21.28 2.13
CA THR A 470 16.83 20.79 0.87
C THR A 470 17.13 21.94 -0.07
N PRO A 471 18.26 21.96 -0.75
CA PRO A 471 18.55 22.97 -1.74
C PRO A 471 17.51 22.88 -2.87
N PRO A 472 17.15 24.00 -3.52
CA PRO A 472 16.27 23.96 -4.68
C PRO A 472 16.89 23.06 -5.77
N PRO A 473 16.04 22.36 -6.55
CA PRO A 473 16.55 21.48 -7.59
C PRO A 473 17.37 22.28 -8.61
N ARG A 474 18.59 21.80 -8.91
CA ARG A 474 19.46 22.40 -9.91
C ARG A 474 19.07 22.08 -11.34
N THR A 475 18.16 21.14 -11.50
CA THR A 475 17.62 20.65 -12.77
C THR A 475 16.10 20.74 -12.76
N PRO A 476 15.43 20.79 -13.91
CA PRO A 476 13.98 20.81 -13.97
C PRO A 476 13.36 19.65 -13.19
N ALA A 477 12.31 19.94 -12.45
CA ALA A 477 11.61 18.96 -11.62
C ALA A 477 10.14 18.85 -12.05
N PRO A 478 9.50 17.69 -11.86
CA PRO A 478 8.10 17.50 -12.14
C PRO A 478 7.20 18.38 -11.26
N ALA A 479 5.98 18.61 -11.72
CA ALA A 479 4.99 19.36 -10.95
C ALA A 479 4.49 18.51 -9.77
N VAL A 480 4.74 19.01 -8.55
CA VAL A 480 4.29 18.39 -7.29
C VAL A 480 3.64 19.41 -6.35
N GLY A 481 3.16 20.53 -6.91
CA GLY A 481 2.56 21.63 -6.12
C GLY A 481 1.12 21.39 -5.69
N GLU A 482 0.46 20.36 -6.20
CA GLU A 482 -0.90 19.99 -5.80
C GLU A 482 -0.90 18.61 -5.12
N PRO A 483 -1.73 18.39 -4.08
CA PRO A 483 -1.74 17.14 -3.32
C PRO A 483 -1.86 15.87 -4.19
N GLY A 484 -2.77 15.89 -5.17
CA GLY A 484 -2.95 14.75 -6.07
C GLY A 484 -1.75 14.49 -7.01
N GLN A 485 -1.00 15.53 -7.40
CA GLN A 485 0.22 15.38 -8.20
C GLN A 485 1.36 14.85 -7.33
N ALA A 486 1.51 15.39 -6.13
CA ALA A 486 2.53 14.99 -5.17
C ALA A 486 2.39 13.51 -4.77
N ALA A 487 1.18 13.08 -4.41
CA ALA A 487 0.89 11.69 -4.05
C ALA A 487 1.23 10.73 -5.21
N ARG A 488 0.73 11.01 -6.41
CA ARG A 488 1.00 10.17 -7.60
C ARG A 488 2.49 10.11 -7.95
N TRP A 489 3.22 11.20 -7.76
CA TRP A 489 4.66 11.21 -8.02
C TRP A 489 5.40 10.36 -6.99
N LEU A 490 5.13 10.54 -5.69
CA LEU A 490 5.74 9.76 -4.61
C LEU A 490 5.47 8.26 -4.78
N ASP A 491 4.23 7.87 -5.06
CA ASP A 491 3.87 6.47 -5.27
C ASP A 491 4.57 5.85 -6.47
N ARG A 492 4.66 6.60 -7.56
CA ARG A 492 5.31 6.14 -8.78
C ARG A 492 6.83 6.03 -8.63
N GLU A 493 7.46 7.03 -8.01
CA GLU A 493 8.92 7.08 -7.86
C GLU A 493 9.41 6.39 -6.58
N ARG A 494 8.53 5.89 -5.72
CA ARG A 494 8.90 5.20 -4.47
C ARG A 494 9.99 4.14 -4.66
N PRO A 495 9.91 3.22 -5.64
CA PRO A 495 10.97 2.23 -5.86
C PRO A 495 12.32 2.88 -6.22
N ALA A 496 12.31 3.95 -7.01
CA ALA A 496 13.51 4.69 -7.37
C ALA A 496 14.09 5.46 -6.17
N LEU A 497 13.23 6.09 -5.36
CA LEU A 497 13.63 6.80 -4.14
C LEU A 497 14.31 5.87 -3.13
N VAL A 498 13.77 4.67 -2.95
CA VAL A 498 14.40 3.64 -2.09
C VAL A 498 15.73 3.19 -2.67
N ALA A 499 15.79 2.92 -3.98
CA ALA A 499 17.03 2.53 -4.66
C ALA A 499 18.10 3.62 -4.55
N VAL A 500 17.74 4.89 -4.72
CA VAL A 500 18.63 6.05 -4.55
C VAL A 500 19.18 6.11 -3.13
N ALA A 501 18.37 5.90 -2.10
CA ALA A 501 18.85 5.92 -0.72
C ALA A 501 19.87 4.80 -0.45
N VAL A 502 19.59 3.59 -0.94
CA VAL A 502 20.51 2.44 -0.82
C VAL A 502 21.80 2.68 -1.59
N ASP A 503 21.71 3.20 -2.79
CA ASP A 503 22.84 3.48 -3.67
C ASP A 503 23.72 4.59 -3.10
N ALA A 504 23.12 5.66 -2.60
CA ALA A 504 23.84 6.75 -1.93
C ALA A 504 24.61 6.28 -0.70
N ALA A 505 24.04 5.36 0.10
CA ALA A 505 24.72 4.76 1.23
C ALA A 505 25.97 3.97 0.78
N ARG A 506 25.86 3.18 -0.29
CA ARG A 506 26.97 2.39 -0.85
C ARG A 506 28.11 3.24 -1.44
N HIS A 507 27.78 4.38 -2.04
CA HIS A 507 28.76 5.28 -2.65
C HIS A 507 29.35 6.30 -1.66
N GLY A 508 29.12 6.15 -0.35
CA GLY A 508 29.65 7.05 0.67
C GLY A 508 28.99 8.43 0.69
N LEU A 509 27.85 8.59 0.04
CA LEU A 509 27.06 9.81 0.01
C LEU A 509 25.95 9.76 1.10
N ALA A 510 26.36 9.38 2.31
CA ALA A 510 25.52 9.09 3.45
C ALA A 510 24.40 10.11 3.71
N ARG A 511 24.69 11.39 3.50
CA ARG A 511 23.74 12.49 3.66
C ARG A 511 22.44 12.23 2.91
N TYR A 512 22.48 11.76 1.66
CA TYR A 512 21.27 11.57 0.86
C TYR A 512 20.40 10.42 1.38
N ALA A 513 21.01 9.34 1.85
CA ALA A 513 20.27 8.24 2.48
C ALA A 513 19.56 8.71 3.76
N VAL A 514 20.28 9.47 4.61
CA VAL A 514 19.74 10.04 5.86
C VAL A 514 18.62 11.03 5.57
N ASP A 515 18.83 11.97 4.66
CA ASP A 515 17.84 13.00 4.36
C ASP A 515 16.60 12.43 3.66
N LEU A 516 16.73 11.44 2.75
CA LEU A 516 15.59 10.72 2.18
C LEU A 516 14.80 9.95 3.24
N SER A 517 15.46 9.32 4.21
CA SER A 517 14.81 8.68 5.35
C SER A 517 13.98 9.70 6.15
N ARG A 518 14.50 10.90 6.37
CA ARG A 518 13.83 11.97 7.13
C ARG A 518 12.69 12.63 6.33
N VAL A 519 12.80 12.66 5.01
CA VAL A 519 11.77 13.23 4.14
C VAL A 519 10.61 12.26 3.95
N LEU A 520 10.89 10.98 3.69
CA LEU A 520 9.89 10.02 3.21
C LEU A 520 9.17 9.25 4.31
N TRP A 521 9.63 9.34 5.56
CA TRP A 521 9.12 8.51 6.66
C TRP A 521 7.59 8.50 6.76
N ARG A 522 6.96 9.68 6.63
CA ARG A 522 5.51 9.83 6.76
C ARG A 522 4.74 9.21 5.60
N HIS A 523 5.21 9.41 4.38
CA HIS A 523 4.60 8.81 3.19
C HIS A 523 4.64 7.28 3.26
N LEU A 524 5.79 6.73 3.69
CA LEU A 524 5.97 5.29 3.82
C LEU A 524 5.11 4.72 4.96
N GLU A 525 4.97 5.45 6.07
CA GLU A 525 4.14 5.09 7.21
C GLU A 525 2.65 5.09 6.83
N VAL A 526 2.12 6.21 6.32
CA VAL A 526 0.70 6.37 5.98
C VAL A 526 0.30 5.44 4.84
N GLY A 527 1.18 5.23 3.86
CA GLY A 527 0.97 4.31 2.75
C GLY A 527 1.13 2.83 3.11
N CYS A 528 1.48 2.50 4.37
CA CYS A 528 1.77 1.13 4.83
C CYS A 528 2.86 0.43 3.99
N HIS A 529 3.85 1.20 3.50
CA HIS A 529 4.96 0.70 2.68
C HIS A 529 6.12 0.19 3.55
N TYR A 530 5.81 -0.68 4.50
CA TYR A 530 6.75 -1.04 5.56
C TYR A 530 8.01 -1.76 5.08
N GLN A 531 7.95 -2.57 4.03
CA GLN A 531 9.14 -3.27 3.50
C GLN A 531 10.11 -2.30 2.81
N GLU A 532 9.59 -1.39 2.02
CA GLU A 532 10.38 -0.31 1.42
C GLU A 532 10.95 0.60 2.52
N ALA A 533 10.16 0.90 3.55
CA ALA A 533 10.59 1.68 4.70
C ALA A 533 11.72 0.99 5.47
N LEU A 534 11.63 -0.30 5.75
CA LEU A 534 12.73 -1.08 6.36
C LEU A 534 14.00 -1.01 5.53
N THR A 535 13.87 -1.14 4.21
CA THR A 535 15.01 -1.09 3.28
C THR A 535 15.66 0.30 3.30
N LEU A 536 14.85 1.36 3.17
CA LEU A 536 15.32 2.74 3.11
C LEU A 536 15.93 3.17 4.44
N HIS A 537 15.21 2.98 5.54
CA HIS A 537 15.68 3.40 6.87
C HIS A 537 16.85 2.53 7.35
N GLY A 538 16.90 1.24 6.98
CA GLY A 538 18.03 0.37 7.23
C GLY A 538 19.31 0.88 6.56
N ALA A 539 19.26 1.18 5.27
CA ALA A 539 20.40 1.78 4.54
C ALA A 539 20.80 3.14 5.12
N ALA A 540 19.84 3.96 5.54
CA ALA A 540 20.11 5.23 6.20
C ALA A 540 20.80 5.07 7.56
N VAL A 541 20.43 4.04 8.34
CA VAL A 541 21.10 3.71 9.60
C VAL A 541 22.55 3.28 9.35
N GLU A 542 22.82 2.40 8.38
CA GLU A 542 24.17 1.99 8.00
C GLU A 542 25.03 3.21 7.59
N ALA A 543 24.47 4.09 6.77
CA ALA A 543 25.13 5.31 6.33
C ALA A 543 25.40 6.29 7.49
N ALA A 544 24.44 6.44 8.41
CA ALA A 544 24.58 7.28 9.59
C ALA A 544 25.59 6.74 10.60
N LEU A 545 25.67 5.43 10.76
CA LEU A 545 26.70 4.79 11.60
C LEU A 545 28.10 5.03 11.08
N ALA A 546 28.27 5.02 9.74
CA ALA A 546 29.59 5.27 9.13
C ALA A 546 30.04 6.73 9.27
N THR A 547 29.13 7.69 9.36
CA THR A 547 29.45 9.13 9.35
C THR A 547 29.17 9.85 10.66
N GLY A 548 28.40 9.24 11.55
CA GLY A 548 27.91 9.87 12.80
C GLY A 548 26.80 10.89 12.58
N HIS A 549 26.36 11.14 11.35
CA HIS A 549 25.40 12.19 11.04
C HIS A 549 23.95 11.70 11.04
N GLY A 550 23.10 12.33 11.87
CA GLY A 550 21.64 12.12 11.87
C GLY A 550 21.18 10.74 12.37
N LEU A 551 22.05 10.01 13.09
CA LEU A 551 21.81 8.64 13.53
C LEU A 551 20.55 8.52 14.40
N SER A 552 20.34 9.47 15.32
CA SER A 552 19.16 9.47 16.19
C SER A 552 17.85 9.50 15.38
N GLY A 553 17.77 10.37 14.36
CA GLY A 553 16.57 10.52 13.52
C GLY A 553 16.23 9.26 12.73
N VAL A 554 17.23 8.65 12.06
CA VAL A 554 17.00 7.46 11.23
C VAL A 554 16.69 6.21 12.06
N LEU A 555 17.29 6.08 13.25
CA LEU A 555 16.94 5.03 14.21
C LEU A 555 15.50 5.21 14.73
N THR A 556 15.08 6.46 14.96
CA THR A 556 13.68 6.75 15.33
C THR A 556 12.71 6.32 14.24
N ASN A 557 13.01 6.60 12.98
CA ASN A 557 12.18 6.19 11.85
C ASN A 557 12.12 4.67 11.73
N LEU A 558 13.27 3.98 11.83
CA LEU A 558 13.33 2.52 11.78
C LEU A 558 12.55 1.89 12.95
N GLY A 559 12.72 2.41 14.16
CA GLY A 559 11.95 1.98 15.35
C GLY A 559 10.45 2.17 15.17
N GLY A 560 10.03 3.26 14.52
CA GLY A 560 8.62 3.52 14.17
C GLY A 560 8.04 2.45 13.24
N ILE A 561 8.81 1.99 12.25
CA ILE A 561 8.35 0.92 11.34
C ILE A 561 8.21 -0.41 12.09
N HIS A 562 9.17 -0.77 12.96
CA HIS A 562 9.03 -1.97 13.79
C HIS A 562 7.82 -1.89 14.74
N TRP A 563 7.52 -0.69 15.27
CA TRP A 563 6.32 -0.49 16.08
C TRP A 563 5.03 -0.76 15.29
N TRP A 564 4.93 -0.27 14.04
CA TRP A 564 3.79 -0.53 13.14
C TRP A 564 3.67 -2.00 12.71
N LEU A 565 4.80 -2.69 12.60
CA LEU A 565 4.83 -4.13 12.32
C LEU A 565 4.48 -5.00 13.55
N GLY A 566 4.24 -4.39 14.72
CA GLY A 566 3.99 -5.12 15.96
C GLY A 566 5.24 -5.66 16.64
N ASP A 567 6.42 -5.40 16.08
CA ASP A 567 7.72 -5.81 16.63
C ASP A 567 8.17 -4.89 17.77
N HIS A 568 7.35 -4.81 18.84
CA HIS A 568 7.55 -3.83 19.92
C HIS A 568 8.90 -3.97 20.62
N ARG A 569 9.48 -5.18 20.68
CA ARG A 569 10.82 -5.40 21.26
C ARG A 569 11.91 -4.77 20.40
N GLU A 570 11.85 -4.97 19.08
CA GLU A 570 12.79 -4.36 18.15
C GLU A 570 12.61 -2.85 18.09
N ALA A 571 11.36 -2.37 18.08
CA ALA A 571 11.04 -0.94 18.18
C ALA A 571 11.70 -0.30 19.41
N ARG A 572 11.58 -0.93 20.59
CA ARG A 572 12.24 -0.48 21.81
C ARG A 572 13.75 -0.42 21.66
N ALA A 573 14.36 -1.48 21.14
CA ALA A 573 15.81 -1.54 20.96
C ALA A 573 16.31 -0.40 20.04
N ARG A 574 15.61 -0.11 18.93
CA ARG A 574 15.95 0.99 18.03
C ARG A 574 15.76 2.35 18.67
N PHE A 575 14.68 2.56 19.43
CA PHE A 575 14.46 3.80 20.16
C PHE A 575 15.48 4.01 21.29
N GLU A 576 15.89 2.98 22.02
CA GLU A 576 16.95 3.07 23.02
C GLU A 576 18.30 3.46 22.38
N GLN A 577 18.63 2.87 21.22
CA GLN A 577 19.81 3.26 20.45
C GLN A 577 19.73 4.72 19.97
N SER A 578 18.55 5.13 19.50
CA SER A 578 18.29 6.50 19.09
C SER A 578 18.44 7.48 20.26
N LEU A 579 17.90 7.15 21.43
CA LEU A 579 18.02 7.95 22.66
C LEU A 579 19.49 8.13 23.05
N ALA A 580 20.26 7.05 23.03
CA ALA A 580 21.68 7.10 23.31
C ALA A 580 22.43 7.99 22.32
N SER A 581 22.03 8.01 21.04
CA SER A 581 22.63 8.90 20.03
C SER A 581 22.24 10.36 20.27
N ALA A 582 20.94 10.66 20.46
CA ALA A 582 20.47 12.01 20.74
C ALA A 582 21.17 12.65 21.95
N ARG A 583 21.36 11.87 23.01
CA ARG A 583 22.10 12.31 24.20
C ARG A 583 23.56 12.62 23.93
N ARG A 584 24.24 11.78 23.14
CA ARG A 584 25.65 12.02 22.75
C ARG A 584 25.79 13.24 21.84
N GLU A 585 24.82 13.48 20.97
CA GLU A 585 24.80 14.61 20.04
C GLU A 585 24.36 15.93 20.72
N GLY A 586 23.83 15.86 21.96
CA GLY A 586 23.25 17.02 22.66
C GLY A 586 21.94 17.49 22.04
N ASP A 587 21.27 16.64 21.22
CA ASP A 587 19.99 16.94 20.60
C ASP A 587 18.83 16.75 21.60
N ALA A 588 18.57 17.77 22.40
CA ALA A 588 17.55 17.72 23.41
C ALA A 588 16.14 17.49 22.83
N GLU A 589 15.84 18.06 21.67
CA GLU A 589 14.53 17.85 21.01
C GLU A 589 14.40 16.43 20.46
N GLY A 590 15.48 15.90 19.87
CA GLY A 590 15.56 14.50 19.47
C GLY A 590 15.38 13.57 20.67
N GLU A 591 16.06 13.84 21.81
CA GLU A 591 15.87 13.08 23.04
C GLU A 591 14.40 13.06 23.47
N ALA A 592 13.75 14.22 23.56
CA ALA A 592 12.35 14.31 23.98
C ALA A 592 11.41 13.57 23.01
N ARG A 593 11.65 13.66 21.71
CA ARG A 593 10.87 12.95 20.69
C ARG A 593 10.98 11.44 20.85
N VAL A 594 12.19 10.93 21.07
CA VAL A 594 12.43 9.49 21.26
C VAL A 594 11.82 8.99 22.57
N LEU A 595 11.94 9.76 23.65
CA LEU A 595 11.29 9.42 24.94
C LEU A 595 9.76 9.32 24.78
N GLY A 596 9.15 10.23 23.99
CA GLY A 596 7.73 10.13 23.65
C GLY A 596 7.37 8.84 22.90
N ARG A 597 8.21 8.39 21.95
CA ARG A 597 8.02 7.11 21.22
C ARG A 597 8.22 5.90 22.15
N LEU A 598 9.21 5.94 23.04
CA LEU A 598 9.42 4.90 24.05
C LEU A 598 8.22 4.77 24.99
N GLY A 599 7.58 5.87 25.36
CA GLY A 599 6.36 5.85 26.15
C GLY A 599 5.24 5.04 25.48
N LEU A 600 5.04 5.21 24.18
CA LEU A 600 4.05 4.43 23.43
C LEU A 600 4.45 2.94 23.35
N VAL A 601 5.73 2.63 23.21
CA VAL A 601 6.22 1.23 23.20
C VAL A 601 6.01 0.57 24.57
N HIS A 602 6.37 1.25 25.66
CA HIS A 602 6.14 0.76 27.03
C HIS A 602 4.65 0.51 27.29
N GLU A 603 3.78 1.40 26.79
CA GLU A 603 2.33 1.19 26.83
C GLU A 603 1.91 -0.15 26.18
N ARG A 604 2.41 -0.43 24.97
CA ARG A 604 2.10 -1.67 24.25
C ARG A 604 2.67 -2.92 24.93
N LEU A 605 3.77 -2.77 25.64
CA LEU A 605 4.38 -3.85 26.42
C LEU A 605 3.68 -4.06 27.78
N GLY A 606 2.84 -3.11 28.22
CA GLY A 606 2.14 -3.16 29.51
C GLY A 606 2.90 -2.48 30.65
N ASP A 607 4.03 -1.82 30.36
CA ASP A 607 4.92 -1.17 31.36
C ASP A 607 4.43 0.27 31.58
N LEU A 608 3.23 0.44 32.19
CA LEU A 608 2.53 1.74 32.23
C LEU A 608 3.24 2.80 33.11
N ASP A 609 3.87 2.39 34.20
CA ASP A 609 4.62 3.31 35.08
C ASP A 609 5.88 3.83 34.39
N GLU A 610 6.60 2.97 33.66
CA GLU A 610 7.75 3.34 32.86
C GLU A 610 7.34 4.27 31.70
N ALA A 611 6.20 3.97 31.07
CA ALA A 611 5.62 4.84 30.03
C ALA A 611 5.40 6.27 30.57
N LEU A 612 4.78 6.43 31.74
CA LEU A 612 4.57 7.73 32.37
C LEU A 612 5.88 8.42 32.73
N GLY A 613 6.88 7.66 33.20
CA GLY A 613 8.20 8.18 33.54
C GLY A 613 8.90 8.82 32.34
N VAL A 614 8.97 8.09 31.22
CA VAL A 614 9.64 8.59 30.01
C VAL A 614 8.86 9.73 29.34
N LEU A 615 7.52 9.72 29.38
CA LEU A 615 6.69 10.81 28.84
C LEU A 615 6.86 12.12 29.65
N ARG A 616 6.93 12.04 31.00
CA ARG A 616 7.22 13.19 31.86
C ARG A 616 8.63 13.73 31.62
N ALA A 617 9.62 12.86 31.43
CA ALA A 617 10.98 13.29 31.07
C ALA A 617 10.98 14.03 29.71
N ALA A 618 10.24 13.54 28.72
CA ALA A 618 10.08 14.23 27.43
C ALA A 618 9.44 15.61 27.59
N LEU A 619 8.38 15.72 28.40
CA LEU A 619 7.72 16.99 28.67
C LEU A 619 8.68 18.00 29.31
N ALA A 620 9.42 17.60 30.34
CA ALA A 620 10.39 18.46 31.01
C ALA A 620 11.49 18.98 30.05
N ILE A 621 11.90 18.19 29.07
CA ILE A 621 12.84 18.63 28.03
C ILE A 621 12.18 19.68 27.15
N TYR A 622 10.95 19.45 26.65
CA TYR A 622 10.25 20.41 25.82
C TYR A 622 9.91 21.71 26.56
N GLU A 623 9.66 21.66 27.87
CA GLU A 623 9.50 22.85 28.70
C GLU A 623 10.80 23.67 28.77
N ARG A 624 11.93 23.01 28.97
CA ARG A 624 13.25 23.64 29.02
C ARG A 624 13.71 24.21 27.67
N THR A 625 13.38 23.54 26.54
CA THR A 625 13.74 24.01 25.19
C THR A 625 12.77 25.03 24.64
N GLY A 626 11.66 25.30 25.33
CA GLY A 626 10.63 26.21 24.85
C GLY A 626 9.79 25.67 23.68
N ASN A 627 9.88 24.38 23.34
CA ASN A 627 9.13 23.77 22.25
C ASN A 627 7.66 23.56 22.66
N ARG A 628 6.83 24.59 22.48
CA ARG A 628 5.41 24.60 22.86
C ARG A 628 4.61 23.49 22.19
N HIS A 629 4.87 23.18 20.91
CA HIS A 629 4.18 22.11 20.21
C HIS A 629 4.50 20.74 20.82
N GLY A 630 5.77 20.46 21.09
CA GLY A 630 6.22 19.25 21.80
C GLY A 630 5.61 19.10 23.19
N GLN A 631 5.52 20.20 23.96
CA GLN A 631 4.84 20.23 25.26
C GLN A 631 3.38 19.77 25.15
N GLY A 632 2.61 20.38 24.22
CA GLY A 632 1.22 20.01 23.99
C GLY A 632 1.05 18.54 23.63
N ALA A 633 1.86 18.01 22.74
CA ALA A 633 1.82 16.62 22.31
C ALA A 633 2.11 15.65 23.49
N GLN A 634 3.13 15.95 24.34
CA GLN A 634 3.41 15.09 25.48
C GLN A 634 2.32 15.18 26.56
N LEU A 635 1.74 16.34 26.79
CA LEU A 635 0.60 16.49 27.72
C LEU A 635 -0.59 15.63 27.29
N VAL A 636 -0.89 15.57 25.98
CA VAL A 636 -1.92 14.65 25.43
C VAL A 636 -1.57 13.21 25.75
N ASN A 637 -0.33 12.77 25.48
CA ASN A 637 0.11 11.38 25.70
C ASN A 637 0.07 11.02 27.19
N ILE A 638 0.55 11.90 28.08
CA ILE A 638 0.49 11.71 29.53
C ILE A 638 -0.97 11.60 29.97
N GLY A 639 -1.85 12.48 29.50
CA GLY A 639 -3.27 12.43 29.83
C GLY A 639 -3.94 11.12 29.37
N ALA A 640 -3.61 10.64 28.16
CA ALA A 640 -4.08 9.34 27.69
C ALA A 640 -3.58 8.19 28.58
N MET A 641 -2.34 8.24 29.03
CA MET A 641 -1.74 7.24 29.91
C MET A 641 -2.37 7.28 31.32
N CYS A 642 -2.53 8.47 31.91
CA CYS A 642 -3.23 8.65 33.18
C CYS A 642 -4.66 8.11 33.15
N ARG A 643 -5.37 8.28 32.03
CA ARG A 643 -6.70 7.67 31.81
C ARG A 643 -6.64 6.15 31.86
N ARG A 644 -5.63 5.53 31.24
CA ARG A 644 -5.47 4.06 31.25
C ARG A 644 -5.21 3.49 32.63
N VAL A 645 -4.44 4.19 33.46
CA VAL A 645 -4.19 3.77 34.84
C VAL A 645 -5.27 4.22 35.85
N GLY A 646 -6.38 4.82 35.36
CA GLY A 646 -7.51 5.23 36.20
C GLY A 646 -7.36 6.56 36.92
N ARG A 647 -6.31 7.35 36.63
CA ARG A 647 -6.08 8.67 37.22
C ARG A 647 -6.80 9.76 36.43
N TYR A 648 -8.13 9.77 36.50
CA TYR A 648 -8.95 10.54 35.55
C TYR A 648 -8.87 12.05 35.74
N GLU A 649 -8.76 12.54 36.99
CA GLU A 649 -8.61 13.96 37.31
C GLU A 649 -7.27 14.51 36.79
N GLU A 650 -6.17 13.78 37.05
CA GLU A 650 -4.85 14.12 36.53
C GLU A 650 -4.83 14.11 35.00
N ALA A 651 -5.50 13.12 34.38
CA ALA A 651 -5.65 13.05 32.95
C ALA A 651 -6.37 14.28 32.38
N ALA A 652 -7.46 14.74 33.02
CA ALA A 652 -8.21 15.91 32.59
C ALA A 652 -7.37 17.20 32.70
N GLU A 653 -6.59 17.35 33.76
CA GLU A 653 -5.68 18.48 33.92
C GLU A 653 -4.65 18.55 32.78
N HIS A 654 -4.04 17.41 32.43
CA HIS A 654 -3.09 17.36 31.33
C HIS A 654 -3.73 17.67 29.98
N GLN A 655 -4.96 17.21 29.71
CA GLN A 655 -5.67 17.54 28.48
C GLN A 655 -6.07 19.03 28.40
N LEU A 656 -6.48 19.63 29.52
CA LEU A 656 -6.76 21.08 29.58
C LEU A 656 -5.51 21.91 29.27
N ARG A 657 -4.36 21.54 29.88
CA ARG A 657 -3.08 22.20 29.60
C ARG A 657 -2.68 22.06 28.12
N ALA A 658 -2.87 20.86 27.54
CA ALA A 658 -2.60 20.62 26.13
C ALA A 658 -3.47 21.49 25.23
N ALA A 659 -4.79 21.54 25.48
CA ALA A 659 -5.73 22.36 24.73
C ALA A 659 -5.37 23.84 24.78
N ALA A 660 -4.93 24.36 25.94
CA ALA A 660 -4.46 25.73 26.07
C ALA A 660 -3.19 25.99 25.24
N VAL A 661 -2.23 25.09 25.29
CA VAL A 661 -0.99 25.18 24.47
C VAL A 661 -1.31 25.24 22.98
N PHE A 662 -2.21 24.38 22.49
CA PHE A 662 -2.58 24.37 21.08
C PHE A 662 -3.45 25.56 20.68
N ALA A 663 -4.26 26.09 21.60
CA ALA A 663 -4.96 27.36 21.40
C ALA A 663 -3.99 28.52 21.18
N ASP A 664 -2.96 28.65 22.02
CA ASP A 664 -1.90 29.65 21.89
C ASP A 664 -1.15 29.55 20.54
N LEU A 665 -1.00 28.32 20.03
CA LEU A 665 -0.34 28.04 18.76
C LEU A 665 -1.25 28.19 17.52
N GLY A 666 -2.56 28.35 17.72
CA GLY A 666 -3.54 28.35 16.63
C GLY A 666 -3.74 27.00 15.96
N ASP A 667 -3.27 25.88 16.58
CA ASP A 667 -3.43 24.54 16.04
C ASP A 667 -4.80 23.96 16.42
N LEU A 668 -5.81 24.27 15.62
CA LEU A 668 -7.19 23.84 15.86
C LEU A 668 -7.33 22.30 15.85
N ARG A 669 -6.58 21.61 15.00
CA ARG A 669 -6.63 20.15 14.89
C ARG A 669 -6.19 19.47 16.19
N LEU A 670 -5.03 19.81 16.71
CA LEU A 670 -4.51 19.23 17.95
C LEU A 670 -5.29 19.70 19.18
N ARG A 671 -5.82 20.94 19.14
CA ARG A 671 -6.73 21.44 20.18
C ARG A 671 -8.01 20.60 20.22
N GLY A 672 -8.62 20.36 19.07
CA GLY A 672 -9.80 19.49 18.94
C GLY A 672 -9.55 18.08 19.49
N TYR A 673 -8.38 17.49 19.19
CA TYR A 673 -7.99 16.20 19.72
C TYR A 673 -7.87 16.19 21.26
N ALA A 674 -7.22 17.20 21.85
CA ALA A 674 -7.12 17.33 23.30
C ALA A 674 -8.49 17.52 23.97
N LEU A 675 -9.37 18.34 23.39
CA LEU A 675 -10.73 18.56 23.87
C LEU A 675 -11.60 17.31 23.75
N GLY A 676 -11.43 16.52 22.67
CA GLY A 676 -12.09 15.25 22.49
C GLY A 676 -11.73 14.26 23.61
N ASN A 677 -10.44 14.14 23.92
CA ASN A 677 -9.95 13.32 25.02
C ASN A 677 -10.49 13.81 26.39
N LEU A 678 -10.55 15.13 26.58
CA LEU A 678 -11.13 15.75 27.79
C LEU A 678 -12.63 15.42 27.93
N GLY A 679 -13.39 15.48 26.85
CA GLY A 679 -14.80 15.09 26.83
C GLY A 679 -15.01 13.64 27.23
N ALA A 680 -14.15 12.73 26.70
CA ALA A 680 -14.16 11.33 27.11
C ALA A 680 -13.87 11.15 28.61
N LEU A 681 -12.92 11.89 29.17
CA LEU A 681 -12.58 11.88 30.58
C LEU A 681 -13.73 12.38 31.47
N TYR A 682 -14.32 13.52 31.15
CA TYR A 682 -15.46 14.06 31.90
C TYR A 682 -16.67 13.13 31.85
N SER A 683 -16.85 12.40 30.74
CA SER A 683 -17.86 11.34 30.66
C SER A 683 -17.58 10.18 31.64
N LEU A 684 -16.30 9.80 31.83
CA LEU A 684 -15.89 8.79 32.80
C LEU A 684 -16.13 9.25 34.25
N LEU A 685 -15.91 10.54 34.51
CA LEU A 685 -16.15 11.18 35.79
C LEU A 685 -17.63 11.47 36.09
N GLY A 686 -18.56 11.14 35.17
CA GLY A 686 -19.97 11.42 35.32
C GLY A 686 -20.38 12.88 35.03
N ARG A 687 -19.44 13.73 34.62
CA ARG A 687 -19.64 15.18 34.29
C ARG A 687 -20.12 15.34 32.84
N HIS A 688 -21.28 14.74 32.53
CA HIS A 688 -21.74 14.56 31.15
C HIS A 688 -22.06 15.88 30.41
N ALA A 689 -22.53 16.90 31.12
CA ALA A 689 -22.83 18.21 30.51
C ALA A 689 -21.53 18.90 30.05
N GLU A 690 -20.49 18.87 30.88
CA GLU A 690 -19.18 19.44 30.53
C GLU A 690 -18.52 18.59 29.44
N ALA A 691 -18.68 17.26 29.47
CA ALA A 691 -18.22 16.39 28.41
C ALA A 691 -18.77 16.80 27.03
N LEU A 692 -20.07 17.01 26.93
CA LEU A 692 -20.73 17.44 25.69
C LEU A 692 -20.26 18.83 25.24
N THR A 693 -20.07 19.78 26.17
CA THR A 693 -19.57 21.12 25.85
C THR A 693 -18.18 21.05 25.20
N HIS A 694 -17.25 20.28 25.77
CA HIS A 694 -15.91 20.13 25.21
C HIS A 694 -15.91 19.35 23.89
N LEU A 695 -16.80 18.38 23.73
CA LEU A 695 -16.95 17.62 22.49
C LEU A 695 -17.52 18.46 21.35
N ASP A 696 -18.47 19.36 21.63
CA ASP A 696 -18.98 20.30 20.64
C ASP A 696 -17.88 21.28 20.16
N GLN A 697 -17.03 21.71 21.10
CA GLN A 697 -15.89 22.55 20.76
C GLN A 697 -14.84 21.77 19.97
N ALA A 698 -14.55 20.51 20.34
CA ALA A 698 -13.67 19.63 19.59
C ALA A 698 -14.16 19.43 18.14
N LEU A 699 -15.47 19.18 17.98
CA LEU A 699 -16.10 19.01 16.68
C LEU A 699 -15.96 20.26 15.81
N THR A 700 -16.17 21.45 16.41
CA THR A 700 -16.00 22.74 15.73
C THR A 700 -14.55 22.91 15.26
N ASP A 701 -13.59 22.63 16.12
CA ASP A 701 -12.17 22.75 15.85
C ASP A 701 -11.70 21.77 14.76
N CYS A 702 -12.10 20.51 14.84
CA CYS A 702 -11.74 19.49 13.84
C CYS A 702 -12.29 19.85 12.45
N ARG A 703 -13.52 20.35 12.38
CA ARG A 703 -14.11 20.83 11.12
C ARG A 703 -13.36 22.03 10.54
N ALA A 704 -13.05 23.01 11.37
CA ALA A 704 -12.29 24.19 10.97
C ALA A 704 -10.85 23.84 10.57
N GLY A 705 -10.26 22.84 11.22
CA GLY A 705 -8.93 22.30 10.92
C GLY A 705 -8.88 21.30 9.78
N GLY A 706 -10.03 20.93 9.17
CA GLY A 706 -10.08 19.96 8.08
C GLY A 706 -9.66 18.53 8.49
N ASP A 707 -9.99 18.12 9.72
CA ASP A 707 -9.64 16.80 10.29
C ASP A 707 -10.89 15.89 10.41
N PRO A 708 -11.24 15.13 9.37
CA PRO A 708 -12.40 14.24 9.42
C PRO A 708 -12.23 13.09 10.42
N GLY A 709 -11.00 12.62 10.69
CA GLY A 709 -10.73 11.62 11.71
C GLY A 709 -11.05 12.12 13.11
N GLY A 710 -10.57 13.32 13.44
CA GLY A 710 -10.90 14.00 14.70
C GLY A 710 -12.40 14.29 14.83
N GLU A 711 -13.08 14.71 13.75
CA GLU A 711 -14.53 14.87 13.73
C GLU A 711 -15.24 13.57 14.09
N GLY A 712 -14.86 12.44 13.44
CA GLY A 712 -15.43 11.13 13.70
C GLY A 712 -15.23 10.67 15.15
N SER A 713 -14.04 10.89 15.71
CA SER A 713 -13.71 10.58 17.11
C SER A 713 -14.55 11.39 18.11
N ALA A 714 -14.70 12.70 17.89
CA ALA A 714 -15.55 13.54 18.73
C ALA A 714 -17.02 13.08 18.70
N ILE A 715 -17.57 12.79 17.51
CA ILE A 715 -18.93 12.28 17.34
C ILE A 715 -19.08 10.91 18.02
N GLY A 716 -18.14 9.99 17.87
CA GLY A 716 -18.15 8.68 18.53
C GLY A 716 -18.17 8.79 20.05
N THR A 717 -17.36 9.70 20.60
CA THR A 717 -17.32 10.00 22.04
C THR A 717 -18.64 10.62 22.52
N MET A 718 -19.26 11.53 21.75
CA MET A 718 -20.61 12.04 22.06
C MET A 718 -21.63 10.90 22.14
N GLY A 719 -21.58 9.95 21.22
CA GLY A 719 -22.40 8.75 21.26
C GLY A 719 -22.21 7.95 22.56
N ALA A 720 -20.98 7.79 23.01
CA ALA A 720 -20.68 7.11 24.26
C ALA A 720 -21.20 7.89 25.50
N VAL A 721 -21.18 9.24 25.45
CA VAL A 721 -21.77 10.11 26.50
C VAL A 721 -23.30 9.95 26.54
N TYR A 722 -23.97 10.02 25.39
CA TYR A 722 -25.43 9.82 25.32
C TYR A 722 -25.84 8.43 25.79
N ARG A 723 -25.06 7.39 25.49
CA ARG A 723 -25.27 6.05 26.03
C ARG A 723 -25.24 6.05 27.56
N ARG A 724 -24.26 6.73 28.19
CA ARG A 724 -24.17 6.81 29.65
C ARG A 724 -25.31 7.60 30.28
N LEU A 725 -25.89 8.53 29.56
CA LEU A 725 -27.07 9.30 29.94
C LEU A 725 -28.39 8.49 29.76
N GLY A 726 -28.32 7.27 29.21
CA GLY A 726 -29.50 6.46 28.86
C GLY A 726 -30.27 6.96 27.62
N ARG A 727 -29.71 7.94 26.91
CA ARG A 727 -30.28 8.50 25.67
C ARG A 727 -29.82 7.66 24.46
N TYR A 728 -30.31 6.42 24.42
CA TYR A 728 -29.84 5.43 23.43
C TYR A 728 -30.12 5.77 21.95
N PRO A 729 -31.28 6.36 21.57
CA PRO A 729 -31.53 6.74 20.19
C PRO A 729 -30.49 7.76 19.68
N GLU A 730 -30.16 8.77 20.47
CA GLU A 730 -29.16 9.78 20.12
C GLU A 730 -27.75 9.16 20.11
N ALA A 731 -27.48 8.25 21.04
CA ALA A 731 -26.22 7.51 21.04
C ALA A 731 -26.02 6.76 19.72
N LEU A 732 -27.05 6.03 19.26
CA LEU A 732 -26.97 5.27 18.01
C LEU A 732 -26.79 6.16 16.79
N ASP A 733 -27.46 7.33 16.73
CA ASP A 733 -27.27 8.29 15.63
C ASP A 733 -25.80 8.75 15.53
N HIS A 734 -25.23 9.20 16.65
CA HIS A 734 -23.85 9.64 16.69
C HIS A 734 -22.86 8.51 16.35
N LEU A 735 -23.07 7.31 16.90
CA LEU A 735 -22.20 6.17 16.66
C LEU A 735 -22.27 5.67 15.21
N HIS A 736 -23.42 5.68 14.55
CA HIS A 736 -23.52 5.33 13.13
C HIS A 736 -22.81 6.36 12.24
N ARG A 737 -22.87 7.65 12.58
CA ARG A 737 -22.12 8.71 11.87
C ARG A 737 -20.62 8.54 12.06
N ALA A 738 -20.16 8.28 13.28
CA ALA A 738 -18.75 8.01 13.56
C ALA A 738 -18.25 6.78 12.80
N LEU A 739 -19.04 5.71 12.73
CA LEU A 739 -18.72 4.50 11.98
C LEU A 739 -18.63 4.76 10.46
N ALA A 740 -19.48 5.63 9.92
CA ALA A 740 -19.40 6.02 8.51
C ALA A 740 -18.09 6.76 8.23
N ILE A 741 -17.76 7.76 9.06
CA ILE A 741 -16.52 8.55 8.93
C ILE A 741 -15.29 7.65 9.07
N SER A 742 -15.25 6.74 10.05
CA SER A 742 -14.11 5.84 10.26
C SER A 742 -13.83 4.96 9.04
N ARG A 743 -14.87 4.54 8.34
CA ARG A 743 -14.76 3.75 7.10
C ARG A 743 -14.30 4.58 5.91
N GLU A 744 -14.82 5.81 5.77
CA GLU A 744 -14.40 6.75 4.73
C GLU A 744 -12.92 7.17 4.89
N THR A 745 -12.48 7.37 6.13
CA THR A 745 -11.11 7.73 6.46
C THR A 745 -10.16 6.53 6.61
N SER A 746 -10.68 5.31 6.56
CA SER A 746 -9.96 4.07 6.87
C SER A 746 -9.33 4.05 8.27
N ASP A 747 -9.91 4.80 9.23
CA ASP A 747 -9.46 4.83 10.61
C ASP A 747 -9.95 3.59 11.37
N ARG A 748 -9.09 2.57 11.44
CA ARG A 748 -9.42 1.28 12.09
C ARG A 748 -9.57 1.37 13.60
N ASN A 749 -8.85 2.30 14.25
CA ASN A 749 -8.96 2.50 15.69
C ASN A 749 -10.33 3.07 16.05
N LEU A 750 -10.76 4.11 15.34
CA LEU A 750 -12.09 4.68 15.50
C LEU A 750 -13.19 3.67 15.16
N GLU A 751 -13.01 2.83 14.12
CA GLU A 751 -13.97 1.78 13.77
C GLU A 751 -14.12 0.76 14.90
N LEU A 752 -13.01 0.30 15.51
CA LEU A 752 -12.99 -0.63 16.64
C LEU A 752 -13.75 -0.09 17.84
N GLU A 753 -13.39 1.12 18.29
CA GLU A 753 -13.99 1.76 19.45
C GLU A 753 -15.49 1.99 19.24
N THR A 754 -15.87 2.43 18.03
CA THR A 754 -17.27 2.68 17.67
C THR A 754 -18.07 1.39 17.63
N LEU A 755 -17.54 0.30 17.06
CA LEU A 755 -18.20 -1.01 17.02
C LEU A 755 -18.46 -1.56 18.42
N ASN A 756 -17.48 -1.47 19.33
CA ASN A 756 -17.66 -1.91 20.72
C ASN A 756 -18.70 -1.05 21.43
N THR A 757 -18.68 0.27 21.26
CA THR A 757 -19.65 1.18 21.87
C THR A 757 -21.07 0.97 21.30
N LEU A 758 -21.21 0.67 20.00
CA LEU A 758 -22.49 0.26 19.40
C LEU A 758 -22.99 -1.04 20.02
N GLY A 759 -22.14 -2.05 20.20
CA GLY A 759 -22.48 -3.32 20.83
C GLY A 759 -22.97 -3.13 22.25
N GLU A 760 -22.28 -2.34 23.04
CA GLU A 760 -22.67 -1.98 24.42
C GLU A 760 -24.04 -1.28 24.44
N THR A 761 -24.24 -0.30 23.52
CA THR A 761 -25.51 0.45 23.44
C THR A 761 -26.68 -0.45 23.07
N LEU A 762 -26.52 -1.31 22.06
CA LEU A 762 -27.54 -2.27 21.64
C LEU A 762 -27.84 -3.31 22.71
N GLY A 763 -26.82 -3.74 23.47
CA GLY A 763 -26.99 -4.63 24.62
C GLY A 763 -27.88 -4.01 25.70
N LEU A 764 -27.66 -2.74 26.05
CA LEU A 764 -28.47 -1.98 27.02
C LEU A 764 -29.89 -1.75 26.51
N MET A 765 -30.13 -1.73 25.21
CA MET A 765 -31.46 -1.65 24.60
C MET A 765 -32.22 -3.01 24.52
N GLY A 766 -31.58 -4.09 24.99
CA GLY A 766 -32.19 -5.43 24.92
C GLY A 766 -32.20 -6.03 23.51
N GLN A 767 -31.21 -5.68 22.67
CA GLN A 767 -31.05 -6.20 21.30
C GLN A 767 -29.79 -7.12 21.24
N PRO A 768 -29.83 -8.32 21.83
CA PRO A 768 -28.65 -9.14 22.04
C PRO A 768 -28.01 -9.62 20.74
N ASP A 769 -28.76 -9.97 19.72
CA ASP A 769 -28.20 -10.46 18.45
C ASP A 769 -27.43 -9.37 17.71
N SER A 770 -27.99 -8.16 17.67
CA SER A 770 -27.34 -7.00 17.08
C SER A 770 -26.08 -6.62 17.88
N ALA A 771 -26.13 -6.66 19.21
CA ALA A 771 -25.00 -6.38 20.08
C ALA A 771 -23.85 -7.39 19.86
N LEU A 772 -24.18 -8.69 19.84
CA LEU A 772 -23.18 -9.74 19.55
C LEU A 772 -22.56 -9.57 18.17
N ALA A 773 -23.34 -9.19 17.17
CA ALA A 773 -22.81 -8.95 15.82
C ALA A 773 -21.77 -7.81 15.82
N ARG A 774 -22.03 -6.70 16.53
CA ARG A 774 -21.08 -5.56 16.63
C ARG A 774 -19.81 -5.92 17.41
N HIS A 775 -19.94 -6.57 18.57
CA HIS A 775 -18.77 -7.00 19.35
C HIS A 775 -17.94 -8.05 18.62
N ARG A 776 -18.53 -8.98 17.87
CA ARG A 776 -17.79 -9.94 17.03
C ARG A 776 -17.05 -9.25 15.88
N ALA A 777 -17.67 -8.25 15.26
CA ALA A 777 -17.02 -7.45 14.25
C ALA A 777 -15.81 -6.68 14.83
N ALA A 778 -15.96 -6.09 16.03
CA ALA A 778 -14.89 -5.45 16.75
C ALA A 778 -13.77 -6.45 17.10
N LEU A 779 -14.12 -7.64 17.61
CA LEU A 779 -13.16 -8.69 17.95
C LEU A 779 -12.31 -9.10 16.74
N ALA A 780 -12.96 -9.41 15.62
CA ALA A 780 -12.28 -9.80 14.39
C ALA A 780 -11.40 -8.68 13.82
N LEU A 781 -11.81 -7.42 13.98
CA LEU A 781 -10.99 -6.28 13.56
C LEU A 781 -9.81 -6.08 14.51
N ALA A 782 -9.99 -6.21 15.83
CA ALA A 782 -8.94 -6.09 16.83
C ALA A 782 -7.87 -7.19 16.69
N GLU A 783 -8.26 -8.40 16.33
CA GLU A 783 -7.34 -9.50 16.01
C GLU A 783 -6.45 -9.14 14.81
N ARG A 784 -7.01 -8.51 13.78
CA ARG A 784 -6.25 -8.09 12.59
C ARG A 784 -5.33 -6.90 12.84
N THR A 785 -5.76 -5.95 13.67
CA THR A 785 -4.97 -4.75 13.98
C THR A 785 -3.99 -4.93 15.14
N GLY A 786 -4.12 -6.04 15.88
CA GLY A 786 -3.32 -6.28 17.09
C GLY A 786 -3.70 -5.41 18.29
N ASP A 787 -4.84 -4.73 18.28
CA ASP A 787 -5.31 -3.90 19.39
C ASP A 787 -5.79 -4.77 20.57
N ARG A 788 -4.92 -4.94 21.55
CA ARG A 788 -5.17 -5.80 22.72
C ARG A 788 -6.24 -5.24 23.66
N TYR A 789 -6.37 -3.91 23.75
CA TYR A 789 -7.36 -3.29 24.62
C TYR A 789 -8.78 -3.44 24.07
N GLU A 790 -8.99 -3.07 22.81
CA GLU A 790 -10.28 -3.20 22.16
C GLU A 790 -10.67 -4.68 21.94
N HIS A 791 -9.69 -5.57 21.77
CA HIS A 791 -9.91 -7.02 21.79
C HIS A 791 -10.49 -7.49 23.12
N ALA A 792 -9.86 -7.08 24.25
CA ALA A 792 -10.35 -7.42 25.58
C ALA A 792 -11.74 -6.83 25.85
N ARG A 793 -12.00 -5.60 25.40
CA ARG A 793 -13.28 -4.92 25.50
C ARG A 793 -14.39 -5.62 24.71
N ALA A 794 -14.06 -6.12 23.50
CA ALA A 794 -15.00 -6.90 22.70
C ALA A 794 -15.39 -8.22 23.39
N LEU A 795 -14.41 -8.93 23.96
CA LEU A 795 -14.66 -10.15 24.74
C LEU A 795 -15.53 -9.88 25.99
N ASP A 796 -15.26 -8.80 26.71
CA ASP A 796 -16.09 -8.39 27.87
C ASP A 796 -17.53 -8.05 27.43
N GLY A 797 -17.68 -7.32 26.30
CA GLY A 797 -18.98 -7.01 25.72
C GLY A 797 -19.76 -8.25 25.30
N ILE A 798 -19.14 -9.21 24.63
CA ILE A 798 -19.74 -10.50 24.28
C ILE A 798 -20.22 -11.24 25.56
N ALA A 799 -19.35 -11.28 26.57
CA ALA A 799 -19.67 -11.95 27.82
C ALA A 799 -20.88 -11.32 28.54
N HIS A 800 -20.97 -9.98 28.54
CA HIS A 800 -22.12 -9.27 29.10
C HIS A 800 -23.42 -9.65 28.38
N VAL A 801 -23.44 -9.62 27.08
CA VAL A 801 -24.64 -9.96 26.31
C VAL A 801 -25.02 -11.42 26.52
N LEU A 802 -24.05 -12.35 26.50
CA LEU A 802 -24.29 -13.77 26.73
C LEU A 802 -24.85 -14.02 28.13
N SER A 803 -24.37 -13.33 29.15
CA SER A 803 -24.90 -13.40 30.52
C SER A 803 -26.34 -12.91 30.58
N GLY A 804 -26.65 -11.80 29.89
CA GLY A 804 -28.00 -11.23 29.85
C GLY A 804 -29.06 -12.15 29.21
N ILE A 805 -28.63 -13.02 28.27
CA ILE A 805 -29.52 -14.01 27.61
C ILE A 805 -29.44 -15.41 28.24
N GLY A 806 -28.88 -15.53 29.46
CA GLY A 806 -28.82 -16.78 30.23
C GLY A 806 -27.76 -17.79 29.83
N ARG A 807 -26.81 -17.42 28.91
CA ARG A 807 -25.71 -18.31 28.48
C ARG A 807 -24.50 -18.19 29.41
N ALA A 808 -24.71 -18.44 30.72
CA ALA A 808 -23.70 -18.16 31.75
C ALA A 808 -22.36 -18.88 31.57
N ALA A 809 -22.34 -20.12 31.06
CA ALA A 809 -21.09 -20.85 30.82
C ALA A 809 -20.22 -20.17 29.76
N GLN A 810 -20.81 -19.78 28.63
CA GLN A 810 -20.11 -19.08 27.57
C GLN A 810 -19.69 -17.66 28.01
N ALA A 811 -20.52 -16.97 28.78
CA ALA A 811 -20.14 -15.67 29.34
C ALA A 811 -18.90 -15.76 30.21
N ARG A 812 -18.81 -16.76 31.09
CA ARG A 812 -17.62 -16.97 31.94
C ARG A 812 -16.35 -17.27 31.15
N GLU A 813 -16.46 -18.00 30.05
CA GLU A 813 -15.31 -18.26 29.16
C GLU A 813 -14.75 -16.96 28.58
N HIS A 814 -15.62 -16.14 28.01
CA HIS A 814 -15.23 -14.84 27.44
C HIS A 814 -14.73 -13.88 28.53
N TRP A 815 -15.33 -13.84 29.73
CA TRP A 815 -14.82 -13.02 30.83
C TRP A 815 -13.43 -13.44 31.30
N ARG A 816 -13.12 -14.75 31.35
CA ARG A 816 -11.76 -15.23 31.69
C ARG A 816 -10.74 -14.78 30.64
N ALA A 817 -11.10 -14.86 29.35
CA ALA A 817 -10.23 -14.38 28.28
C ALA A 817 -10.01 -12.86 28.37
N ALA A 818 -11.08 -12.08 28.59
CA ALA A 818 -11.02 -10.64 28.81
C ALA A 818 -10.17 -10.27 30.03
N LEU A 819 -10.35 -10.97 31.16
CA LEU A 819 -9.59 -10.78 32.39
C LEU A 819 -8.10 -10.97 32.15
N ALA A 820 -7.72 -12.09 31.53
CA ALA A 820 -6.32 -12.39 31.22
C ALA A 820 -5.69 -11.31 30.30
N ALA A 821 -6.45 -10.74 29.38
CA ALA A 821 -6.00 -9.64 28.53
C ALA A 821 -5.87 -8.32 29.30
N TYR A 822 -6.87 -7.95 30.11
CA TYR A 822 -6.84 -6.73 30.92
C TYR A 822 -5.77 -6.76 32.02
N GLN A 823 -5.52 -7.93 32.65
CA GLN A 823 -4.43 -8.10 33.61
C GLN A 823 -3.05 -7.87 32.99
N ARG A 824 -2.84 -8.39 31.75
CA ARG A 824 -1.59 -8.14 31.02
C ARG A 824 -1.40 -6.68 30.65
N LEU A 825 -2.49 -5.94 30.50
CA LEU A 825 -2.47 -4.50 30.18
C LEU A 825 -2.40 -3.61 31.43
N GLY A 826 -2.54 -4.17 32.65
CA GLY A 826 -2.52 -3.41 33.90
C GLY A 826 -3.64 -2.38 34.03
N VAL A 827 -4.81 -2.63 33.42
CA VAL A 827 -5.91 -1.65 33.35
C VAL A 827 -7.00 -1.93 34.40
N PRO A 828 -7.73 -0.90 34.89
CA PRO A 828 -8.71 -1.03 35.99
C PRO A 828 -9.87 -1.97 35.66
N GLU A 829 -10.16 -2.21 34.39
CA GLU A 829 -11.18 -3.13 33.89
C GLU A 829 -10.99 -4.55 34.42
N ALA A 830 -9.74 -4.97 34.66
CA ALA A 830 -9.42 -6.28 35.21
C ALA A 830 -10.16 -6.53 36.54
N SER A 831 -10.15 -5.57 37.47
CA SER A 831 -10.81 -5.68 38.75
C SER A 831 -12.33 -5.81 38.64
N ARG A 832 -12.92 -5.10 37.67
CA ARG A 832 -14.38 -5.18 37.39
C ARG A 832 -14.79 -6.54 36.84
N VAL A 833 -14.00 -7.09 35.93
CA VAL A 833 -14.25 -8.42 35.36
C VAL A 833 -14.03 -9.52 36.37
N LEU A 834 -12.98 -9.39 37.24
CA LEU A 834 -12.71 -10.33 38.31
C LEU A 834 -13.88 -10.41 39.31
N ALA A 835 -14.44 -9.26 39.71
CA ALA A 835 -15.59 -9.19 40.61
C ALA A 835 -16.83 -9.91 40.04
N ARG A 836 -17.01 -9.91 38.73
CA ARG A 836 -18.13 -10.61 38.05
C ARG A 836 -17.93 -12.12 37.97
N LEU A 837 -16.70 -12.57 37.91
CA LEU A 837 -16.40 -14.00 37.92
C LEU A 837 -16.60 -14.63 39.32
N GLY A 838 -16.72 -13.79 40.38
CA GLY A 838 -16.90 -14.26 41.75
C GLY A 838 -15.64 -14.81 42.37
N ASP A 839 -14.46 -14.55 41.81
CA ASP A 839 -13.17 -14.90 42.35
C ASP A 839 -12.67 -13.79 43.33
N PRO A 840 -12.07 -14.14 44.50
CA PRO A 840 -11.52 -13.13 45.40
C PRO A 840 -10.38 -12.36 44.72
N PRO A 841 -10.17 -11.08 45.08
CA PRO A 841 -9.11 -10.27 44.47
C PRO A 841 -7.74 -10.90 44.70
N ILE A 842 -6.96 -11.06 43.63
CA ILE A 842 -5.56 -11.48 43.73
C ILE A 842 -4.79 -10.33 44.37
N PRO A 843 -4.01 -10.55 45.43
CA PRO A 843 -3.19 -9.49 46.00
C PRO A 843 -2.17 -9.01 44.97
N THR A 844 -2.16 -7.70 44.71
CA THR A 844 -1.16 -7.04 43.86
C THR A 844 0.23 -7.22 44.53
N PRO A 845 1.27 -7.56 43.75
CA PRO A 845 2.64 -7.69 44.28
C PRO A 845 3.21 -6.34 44.72
#